data_f5cd6c3ea1aa6a4e3cd466dcf7358d77
#
_entry.id   f5cd6c3ea1aa6a4e3cd466dcf7358d77
#
_cell.length_a   1.000
_cell.length_b   1.000
_cell.length_c   1.000
_cell.angle_alpha   90.00
_cell.angle_beta   90.00
_cell.angle_gamma   90.00
#
_symmetry.space_group_name_H-M   'P 1'
#
loop_
_entity.id
_entity.type
_entity.pdbx_description
1 polymer ?
#
loop_
_entity_poly.entity_id
_entity_poly.type
_entity_poly.pdbx_seq_one_letter_code
_entity_poly.pdbx_strand_id
1 'polypeptide(L)'
;MHALCIQPPLVQLNAPYPAVWYIDTWLRDRGITSSAIDHSIELAHAVFCRKGLETVFSAAKIALKGRKHPDDETARRIQNYFDDEPLYLAMIDSMMAFLEGGDPAFAHRLAVGAGMPAGMRSEAVFGDGMGSEDARAFATATLSDLSDFISYALDADFGVVRYAERLSQSAPAFAPILDAAQNGWVIKTLYRPLLRRLFDSLKQERSSKAVDGEQLLLLLSIPFPGCLAGAIAAAAEARLVFGRRVTIVAGGGYISTELRFLEEPSIFNIFDYLAYDAGFGALASILDVLGGGPKNALFHVRYRDETGKVIASGFQDTETRIAADTQNSEGRAADTPGFTEYSSLESEDISRIHPDYYGLDFSRYLRLFDSPNPMQRLWNDTPWLKYRLAYGCYWHRCAFCDTQLDYIKRYKASDLDRLISAALSAAQRSGLYGIHFVDEAMPVNMVRAFAARNAEFARPFTFWGNVRFDKAWTDEACAFTAERGLVAVSGGIEIATRKGLQIVDKGFSMVDLVRTLASFKKTGILIHAYLIYGFPGQADQDIADSAEMARVLLAEGLVDSAFWHKFVLTRHSAMYTAWERGQRPELEPIPPVSNFAVNDLSFKGERQSDRWSLPLDNAMSAWADDGETDRPLSSFLAGKLPKPRIDALSILREAGLG
;
A
#
# COMPACT_ATOMS: atom_id res chain seq x y z
N MET A 1 25.43 18.50 -4.68
CA MET A 1 24.81 17.15 -4.57
C MET A 1 23.46 17.19 -5.26
N HIS A 2 23.12 16.14 -6.01
CA HIS A 2 21.81 15.96 -6.63
C HIS A 2 21.15 14.73 -6.03
N ALA A 3 19.85 14.78 -5.72
CA ALA A 3 19.09 13.66 -5.21
C ALA A 3 18.04 13.18 -6.22
N LEU A 4 17.88 11.87 -6.37
CA LEU A 4 16.84 11.25 -7.16
C LEU A 4 16.02 10.31 -6.27
N CYS A 5 14.73 10.61 -6.13
CA CYS A 5 13.79 9.81 -5.35
C CYS A 5 13.00 8.89 -6.29
N ILE A 6 13.09 7.59 -6.11
CA ILE A 6 12.36 6.61 -6.93
C ILE A 6 11.37 5.83 -6.06
N GLN A 7 10.12 5.76 -6.53
CA GLN A 7 9.17 4.73 -6.13
C GLN A 7 9.41 3.51 -7.02
N PRO A 8 10.01 2.42 -6.51
CA PRO A 8 10.24 1.22 -7.31
C PRO A 8 8.91 0.49 -7.64
N PRO A 9 8.85 -0.27 -8.74
CA PRO A 9 7.67 -1.05 -9.10
C PRO A 9 7.51 -2.29 -8.21
N LEU A 10 6.32 -2.82 -8.02
CA LEU A 10 5.05 -2.26 -8.43
C LEU A 10 4.25 -1.87 -7.19
N VAL A 11 3.57 -0.74 -7.31
CA VAL A 11 2.51 -0.34 -6.40
C VAL A 11 1.23 -0.12 -7.21
N GLN A 12 0.19 0.43 -6.59
CA GLN A 12 -1.05 0.76 -7.27
C GLN A 12 -0.83 1.65 -8.51
N LEU A 13 -1.64 1.44 -9.56
CA LEU A 13 -1.53 2.18 -10.83
C LEU A 13 -2.56 3.32 -10.97
N ASN A 14 -3.48 3.45 -10.01
CA ASN A 14 -4.57 4.43 -10.04
C ASN A 14 -4.24 5.76 -9.37
N ALA A 15 -3.19 5.82 -8.55
CA ALA A 15 -2.76 7.06 -7.88
C ALA A 15 -1.31 6.92 -7.41
N PRO A 16 -0.55 8.04 -7.32
CA PRO A 16 0.83 8.00 -6.84
C PRO A 16 0.92 7.56 -5.38
N TYR A 17 2.00 6.85 -5.04
CA TYR A 17 2.36 6.60 -3.65
C TYR A 17 3.17 7.80 -3.12
N PRO A 18 2.75 8.51 -2.05
CA PRO A 18 3.20 9.88 -1.81
C PRO A 18 4.63 10.01 -1.23
N ALA A 19 5.23 8.94 -0.70
CA ALA A 19 6.45 9.01 0.10
C ALA A 19 7.62 9.72 -0.61
N VAL A 20 7.86 9.39 -1.88
CA VAL A 20 8.97 10.00 -2.63
C VAL A 20 8.80 11.51 -2.84
N TRP A 21 7.55 11.99 -2.95
CA TRP A 21 7.25 13.43 -3.07
C TRP A 21 7.34 14.15 -1.72
N TYR A 22 7.06 13.49 -0.58
CA TYR A 22 7.38 14.02 0.75
C TYR A 22 8.88 14.26 0.89
N ILE A 23 9.69 13.29 0.49
CA ILE A 23 11.16 13.39 0.57
C ILE A 23 11.70 14.42 -0.44
N ASP A 24 11.19 14.44 -1.67
CA ASP A 24 11.59 15.43 -2.67
C ASP A 24 11.31 16.87 -2.22
N THR A 25 10.11 17.12 -1.67
CA THR A 25 9.75 18.42 -1.12
C THR A 25 10.67 18.81 0.06
N TRP A 26 10.97 17.86 0.96
CA TRP A 26 11.87 18.05 2.07
C TRP A 26 13.30 18.43 1.65
N LEU A 27 13.81 17.79 0.60
CA LEU A 27 15.14 18.06 0.03
C LEU A 27 15.19 19.46 -0.61
N ARG A 28 14.17 19.80 -1.41
CA ARG A 28 14.09 21.12 -2.07
C ARG A 28 13.96 22.26 -1.06
N ASP A 29 13.22 22.07 0.03
CA ASP A 29 13.14 23.03 1.17
C ASP A 29 14.50 23.30 1.79
N ARG A 30 15.45 22.37 1.67
CA ARG A 30 16.84 22.49 2.16
C ARG A 30 17.83 22.94 1.09
N GLY A 31 17.34 23.37 -0.08
CA GLY A 31 18.17 23.83 -1.19
C GLY A 31 18.92 22.71 -1.91
N ILE A 32 18.55 21.45 -1.69
CA ILE A 32 19.13 20.30 -2.42
C ILE A 32 18.33 20.10 -3.71
N THR A 33 19.01 20.15 -4.84
CA THR A 33 18.39 19.82 -6.14
C THR A 33 17.92 18.37 -6.12
N SER A 34 16.62 18.15 -6.31
CA SER A 34 16.05 16.81 -6.29
C SER A 34 14.95 16.64 -7.33
N SER A 35 14.63 15.39 -7.63
CA SER A 35 13.49 14.99 -8.46
C SER A 35 12.91 13.67 -7.97
N ALA A 36 11.60 13.47 -8.17
CA ALA A 36 10.90 12.25 -7.81
C ALA A 36 10.26 11.62 -9.04
N ILE A 37 10.24 10.27 -9.08
CA ILE A 37 9.66 9.49 -10.16
C ILE A 37 8.98 8.23 -9.63
N ASP A 38 7.82 7.88 -10.22
CA ASP A 38 7.11 6.62 -9.95
C ASP A 38 7.39 5.61 -11.06
N HIS A 39 8.22 4.64 -10.77
CA HIS A 39 8.55 3.58 -11.73
C HIS A 39 7.48 2.49 -11.82
N SER A 40 6.46 2.49 -10.97
CA SER A 40 5.32 1.57 -11.13
C SER A 40 4.54 1.92 -12.39
N ILE A 41 4.22 3.22 -12.57
CA ILE A 41 3.50 3.67 -13.76
C ILE A 41 4.40 3.59 -15.01
N GLU A 42 5.69 3.89 -14.88
CA GLU A 42 6.64 3.78 -16.00
C GLU A 42 6.76 2.33 -16.51
N LEU A 43 6.82 1.35 -15.59
CA LEU A 43 6.89 -0.06 -15.97
C LEU A 43 5.56 -0.54 -16.55
N ALA A 44 4.41 -0.14 -15.96
CA ALA A 44 3.10 -0.50 -16.50
C ALA A 44 2.96 -0.05 -17.97
N HIS A 45 3.34 1.19 -18.30
CA HIS A 45 3.33 1.68 -19.67
C HIS A 45 4.35 0.97 -20.58
N ALA A 46 5.48 0.52 -20.03
CA ALA A 46 6.44 -0.24 -20.81
C ALA A 46 5.99 -1.69 -21.12
N VAL A 47 5.21 -2.28 -20.24
CA VAL A 47 4.61 -3.62 -20.43
C VAL A 47 3.38 -3.53 -21.33
N PHE A 48 2.43 -2.67 -20.98
CA PHE A 48 1.11 -2.56 -21.61
C PHE A 48 1.09 -1.50 -22.72
N CYS A 49 1.99 -1.65 -23.68
CA CYS A 49 1.99 -0.94 -24.95
C CYS A 49 2.28 -1.92 -26.09
N ARG A 50 2.01 -1.52 -27.31
CA ARG A 50 2.23 -2.38 -28.49
C ARG A 50 3.62 -3.01 -28.50
N LYS A 51 4.66 -2.21 -28.33
CA LYS A 51 6.07 -2.67 -28.33
C LYS A 51 6.37 -3.62 -27.15
N GLY A 52 5.81 -3.34 -25.97
CA GLY A 52 5.93 -4.20 -24.81
C GLY A 52 5.30 -5.57 -25.06
N LEU A 53 4.07 -5.60 -25.56
CA LEU A 53 3.39 -6.85 -25.88
C LEU A 53 4.03 -7.62 -27.02
N GLU A 54 4.52 -6.97 -28.08
CA GLU A 54 5.33 -7.63 -29.13
C GLU A 54 6.54 -8.36 -28.51
N THR A 55 7.20 -7.74 -27.54
CA THR A 55 8.31 -8.37 -26.82
C THR A 55 7.85 -9.54 -25.96
N VAL A 56 6.72 -9.40 -25.25
CA VAL A 56 6.11 -10.44 -24.42
C VAL A 56 5.72 -11.65 -25.27
N PHE A 57 4.93 -11.46 -26.33
CA PHE A 57 4.46 -12.55 -27.19
C PHE A 57 5.61 -13.27 -27.88
N SER A 58 6.60 -12.52 -28.41
CA SER A 58 7.79 -13.10 -29.02
C SER A 58 8.58 -13.99 -28.04
N ALA A 59 8.78 -13.53 -26.82
CA ALA A 59 9.45 -14.31 -25.79
C ALA A 59 8.63 -15.51 -25.32
N ALA A 60 7.31 -15.34 -25.14
CA ALA A 60 6.39 -16.42 -24.72
C ALA A 60 6.35 -17.56 -25.72
N LYS A 61 6.32 -17.26 -27.04
CA LYS A 61 6.39 -18.28 -28.11
C LYS A 61 7.64 -19.15 -27.99
N ILE A 62 8.77 -18.55 -27.61
CA ILE A 62 10.04 -19.27 -27.42
C ILE A 62 9.99 -20.09 -26.12
N ALA A 63 9.57 -19.48 -25.01
CA ALA A 63 9.59 -20.10 -23.67
C ALA A 63 8.60 -21.26 -23.55
N LEU A 64 7.47 -21.21 -24.27
CA LEU A 64 6.43 -22.24 -24.22
C LEU A 64 6.56 -23.30 -25.33
N LYS A 65 7.52 -23.15 -26.25
CA LYS A 65 7.73 -24.13 -27.33
C LYS A 65 8.07 -25.51 -26.76
N GLY A 66 7.14 -26.46 -26.99
CA GLY A 66 7.30 -27.84 -26.50
C GLY A 66 7.09 -28.05 -25.01
N ARG A 67 6.70 -27.01 -24.26
CA ARG A 67 6.33 -27.13 -22.85
C ARG A 67 5.02 -27.89 -22.71
N LYS A 68 4.98 -28.87 -21.80
CA LYS A 68 3.72 -29.54 -21.44
C LYS A 68 2.94 -28.62 -20.49
N HIS A 69 1.68 -28.37 -20.83
CA HIS A 69 0.75 -27.66 -19.95
C HIS A 69 0.17 -28.63 -18.90
N PRO A 70 -0.26 -28.11 -17.72
CA PRO A 70 -0.80 -28.94 -16.65
C PRO A 70 -2.08 -29.71 -17.07
N ASP A 71 -2.89 -29.10 -17.93
CA ASP A 71 -4.15 -29.66 -18.45
C ASP A 71 -4.50 -29.06 -19.83
N ASP A 72 -5.49 -29.66 -20.49
CA ASP A 72 -5.94 -29.25 -21.82
C ASP A 72 -6.62 -27.88 -21.83
N GLU A 73 -7.21 -27.46 -20.71
CA GLU A 73 -7.82 -26.14 -20.56
C GLU A 73 -6.77 -25.04 -20.56
N THR A 74 -5.71 -25.21 -19.77
CA THR A 74 -4.55 -24.30 -19.78
C THR A 74 -3.91 -24.24 -21.16
N ALA A 75 -3.72 -25.38 -21.82
CA ALA A 75 -3.17 -25.42 -23.18
C ALA A 75 -4.01 -24.61 -24.18
N ARG A 76 -5.34 -24.76 -24.14
CA ARG A 76 -6.26 -24.01 -24.99
C ARG A 76 -6.24 -22.52 -24.69
N ARG A 77 -6.23 -22.12 -23.41
CA ARG A 77 -6.15 -20.70 -23.01
C ARG A 77 -4.88 -20.04 -23.54
N ILE A 78 -3.74 -20.71 -23.41
CA ILE A 78 -2.47 -20.20 -23.93
C ILE A 78 -2.52 -20.08 -25.45
N GLN A 79 -3.12 -21.04 -26.16
CA GLN A 79 -3.28 -20.96 -27.61
C GLN A 79 -4.16 -19.77 -28.01
N ASN A 80 -5.25 -19.50 -27.28
CA ASN A 80 -6.11 -18.33 -27.53
C ASN A 80 -5.32 -17.01 -27.44
N TYR A 81 -4.42 -16.84 -26.45
CA TYR A 81 -3.56 -15.66 -26.41
C TYR A 81 -2.71 -15.49 -27.66
N PHE A 82 -2.17 -16.58 -28.22
CA PHE A 82 -1.39 -16.51 -29.46
C PHE A 82 -2.25 -16.26 -30.70
N ASP A 83 -3.44 -16.81 -30.75
CA ASP A 83 -4.38 -16.60 -31.85
C ASP A 83 -4.89 -15.16 -31.86
N ASP A 84 -5.13 -14.58 -30.68
CA ASP A 84 -5.58 -13.20 -30.47
C ASP A 84 -4.46 -12.16 -30.38
N GLU A 85 -3.19 -12.54 -30.49
CA GLU A 85 -2.05 -11.60 -30.46
C GLU A 85 -2.25 -10.37 -31.37
N PRO A 86 -2.71 -10.50 -32.64
CA PRO A 86 -2.93 -9.33 -33.48
C PRO A 86 -3.97 -8.36 -32.92
N LEU A 87 -5.00 -8.88 -32.22
CA LEU A 87 -6.05 -8.07 -31.60
C LEU A 87 -5.51 -7.32 -30.38
N TYR A 88 -4.77 -8.00 -29.49
CA TYR A 88 -4.09 -7.36 -28.37
C TYR A 88 -3.17 -6.24 -28.84
N LEU A 89 -2.34 -6.47 -29.84
CA LEU A 89 -1.41 -5.49 -30.38
C LEU A 89 -2.12 -4.30 -31.07
N ALA A 90 -3.28 -4.51 -31.67
CA ALA A 90 -4.06 -3.45 -32.29
C ALA A 90 -4.79 -2.56 -31.26
N MET A 91 -5.12 -3.11 -30.08
CA MET A 91 -6.00 -2.49 -29.10
C MET A 91 -5.25 -1.81 -27.96
N ILE A 92 -4.10 -2.36 -27.52
CA ILE A 92 -3.50 -2.04 -26.20
C ILE A 92 -3.23 -0.53 -26.00
N ASP A 93 -2.69 0.16 -26.99
CA ASP A 93 -2.36 1.58 -26.85
C ASP A 93 -3.63 2.44 -26.65
N SER A 94 -4.70 2.15 -27.38
CA SER A 94 -6.00 2.83 -27.23
C SER A 94 -6.67 2.48 -25.91
N MET A 95 -6.52 1.24 -25.44
CA MET A 95 -7.05 0.79 -24.15
C MET A 95 -6.34 1.50 -23.00
N MET A 96 -5.03 1.60 -23.05
CA MET A 96 -4.25 2.36 -22.07
C MET A 96 -4.63 3.83 -22.06
N ALA A 97 -4.70 4.47 -23.24
CA ALA A 97 -5.15 5.87 -23.36
C ALA A 97 -6.58 6.07 -22.81
N PHE A 98 -7.48 5.10 -22.98
CA PHE A 98 -8.82 5.14 -22.39
C PHE A 98 -8.77 5.06 -20.85
N LEU A 99 -7.97 4.17 -20.29
CA LEU A 99 -7.78 4.05 -18.84
C LEU A 99 -7.14 5.31 -18.23
N GLU A 100 -6.28 6.00 -18.97
CA GLU A 100 -5.76 7.32 -18.59
C GLU A 100 -6.83 8.44 -18.67
N GLY A 101 -7.96 8.17 -19.34
CA GLY A 101 -9.04 9.15 -19.56
C GLY A 101 -8.87 9.98 -20.85
N GLY A 102 -7.96 9.59 -21.73
CA GLY A 102 -7.62 10.32 -22.95
C GLY A 102 -8.35 9.87 -24.22
N ASP A 103 -8.84 8.62 -24.32
CA ASP A 103 -9.53 8.09 -25.52
C ASP A 103 -10.95 7.60 -25.21
N PRO A 104 -11.95 8.49 -25.11
CA PRO A 104 -13.34 8.07 -24.86
C PRO A 104 -13.94 7.24 -25.99
N ALA A 105 -13.38 7.30 -27.22
CA ALA A 105 -13.87 6.55 -28.36
C ALA A 105 -13.61 5.04 -28.24
N PHE A 106 -12.70 4.60 -27.37
CA PHE A 106 -12.45 3.18 -27.10
C PHE A 106 -13.73 2.47 -26.63
N ALA A 107 -14.50 3.07 -25.72
CA ALA A 107 -15.78 2.52 -25.26
C ALA A 107 -16.77 2.29 -26.41
N HIS A 108 -16.83 3.22 -27.39
CA HIS A 108 -17.70 3.08 -28.57
C HIS A 108 -17.22 1.96 -29.50
N ARG A 109 -15.91 1.78 -29.67
CA ARG A 109 -15.35 0.66 -30.44
C ARG A 109 -15.68 -0.69 -29.81
N LEU A 110 -15.61 -0.75 -28.49
CA LEU A 110 -15.96 -1.95 -27.72
C LEU A 110 -17.46 -2.30 -27.86
N ALA A 111 -18.34 -1.28 -27.79
CA ALA A 111 -19.80 -1.47 -27.89
C ALA A 111 -20.26 -2.04 -29.23
N VAL A 112 -19.51 -1.85 -30.32
CA VAL A 112 -19.83 -2.46 -31.63
C VAL A 112 -19.25 -3.87 -31.82
N GLY A 113 -18.59 -4.42 -30.81
CA GLY A 113 -18.14 -5.82 -30.76
C GLY A 113 -17.04 -6.19 -31.77
N ALA A 114 -16.32 -5.22 -32.32
CA ALA A 114 -15.35 -5.45 -33.38
C ALA A 114 -14.04 -6.02 -32.85
N GLY A 115 -13.85 -7.35 -32.96
CA GLY A 115 -12.53 -8.00 -32.90
C GLY A 115 -11.77 -7.75 -31.59
N MET A 116 -12.42 -7.96 -30.43
CA MET A 116 -11.75 -7.85 -29.13
C MET A 116 -11.20 -9.20 -28.70
N PRO A 117 -9.98 -9.25 -28.14
CA PRO A 117 -9.45 -10.49 -27.58
C PRO A 117 -10.23 -10.86 -26.33
N ALA A 118 -10.44 -12.13 -26.11
CA ALA A 118 -11.16 -12.66 -24.96
C ALA A 118 -10.22 -13.46 -24.05
N GLY A 119 -9.78 -12.84 -22.97
CA GLY A 119 -9.18 -13.54 -21.84
C GLY A 119 -10.26 -14.05 -20.89
N MET A 120 -9.87 -14.77 -19.84
CA MET A 120 -10.83 -15.40 -18.93
C MET A 120 -11.70 -14.38 -18.17
N ARG A 121 -11.10 -13.27 -17.71
CA ARG A 121 -11.82 -12.23 -16.98
C ARG A 121 -12.50 -11.25 -17.92
N SER A 122 -11.84 -10.85 -19.00
CA SER A 122 -12.39 -9.92 -19.96
C SER A 122 -13.59 -10.47 -20.71
N GLU A 123 -13.61 -11.79 -21.01
CA GLU A 123 -14.76 -12.47 -21.60
C GLU A 123 -15.98 -12.45 -20.65
N ALA A 124 -15.77 -12.61 -19.35
CA ALA A 124 -16.85 -12.58 -18.36
C ALA A 124 -17.52 -11.20 -18.22
N VAL A 125 -16.81 -10.14 -18.57
CA VAL A 125 -17.32 -8.74 -18.54
C VAL A 125 -17.95 -8.34 -19.87
N PHE A 126 -17.58 -9.03 -20.97
CA PHE A 126 -18.03 -8.67 -22.31
C PHE A 126 -19.50 -9.03 -22.52
N GLY A 127 -20.31 -8.05 -22.96
CA GLY A 127 -21.76 -8.22 -23.21
C GLY A 127 -22.30 -7.23 -24.22
N ASP A 128 -23.53 -7.49 -24.69
CA ASP A 128 -24.22 -6.58 -25.63
C ASP A 128 -24.58 -5.24 -24.96
N GLY A 129 -24.32 -4.15 -25.68
CA GLY A 129 -24.71 -2.81 -25.25
C GLY A 129 -23.82 -2.17 -24.18
N MET A 130 -22.55 -2.53 -24.14
CA MET A 130 -21.56 -2.05 -23.18
C MET A 130 -21.47 -0.52 -23.15
N GLY A 131 -21.55 0.03 -21.94
CA GLY A 131 -21.31 1.45 -21.63
C GLY A 131 -19.84 1.76 -21.34
N SER A 132 -19.58 3.01 -20.95
CA SER A 132 -18.19 3.44 -20.61
C SER A 132 -17.63 2.73 -19.38
N GLU A 133 -18.48 2.35 -18.41
CA GLU A 133 -18.06 1.62 -17.21
C GLU A 133 -17.72 0.17 -17.53
N ASP A 134 -18.55 -0.49 -18.35
CA ASP A 134 -18.27 -1.85 -18.82
C ASP A 134 -16.99 -1.90 -19.63
N ALA A 135 -16.74 -0.87 -20.46
CA ALA A 135 -15.49 -0.73 -21.19
C ALA A 135 -14.27 -0.59 -20.26
N ARG A 136 -14.43 0.11 -19.13
CA ARG A 136 -13.38 0.23 -18.12
C ARG A 136 -13.15 -1.10 -17.39
N ALA A 137 -14.23 -1.80 -17.03
CA ALA A 137 -14.17 -3.13 -16.45
C ALA A 137 -13.47 -4.13 -17.40
N PHE A 138 -13.85 -4.11 -18.68
CA PHE A 138 -13.19 -4.92 -19.70
C PHE A 138 -11.70 -4.61 -19.82
N ALA A 139 -11.33 -3.34 -19.91
CA ALA A 139 -9.94 -2.92 -20.00
C ALA A 139 -9.11 -3.34 -18.77
N THR A 140 -9.67 -3.18 -17.56
CA THR A 140 -9.03 -3.63 -16.31
C THR A 140 -8.86 -5.14 -16.27
N ALA A 141 -9.90 -5.90 -16.67
CA ALA A 141 -9.85 -7.35 -16.77
C ALA A 141 -8.81 -7.82 -17.80
N THR A 142 -8.71 -7.13 -18.94
CA THR A 142 -7.70 -7.44 -19.97
C THR A 142 -6.27 -7.24 -19.46
N LEU A 143 -5.98 -6.19 -18.69
CA LEU A 143 -4.66 -6.01 -18.06
C LEU A 143 -4.35 -7.17 -17.11
N SER A 144 -5.34 -7.61 -16.34
CA SER A 144 -5.20 -8.74 -15.42
C SER A 144 -4.96 -10.07 -16.17
N ASP A 145 -5.70 -10.31 -17.25
CA ASP A 145 -5.52 -11.49 -18.12
C ASP A 145 -4.12 -11.52 -18.75
N LEU A 146 -3.64 -10.38 -19.28
CA LEU A 146 -2.29 -10.26 -19.82
C LEU A 146 -1.22 -10.46 -18.74
N SER A 147 -1.47 -9.98 -17.52
CA SER A 147 -0.56 -10.20 -16.39
C SER A 147 -0.44 -11.68 -16.04
N ASP A 148 -1.56 -12.41 -16.01
CA ASP A 148 -1.56 -13.86 -15.76
C ASP A 148 -0.84 -14.61 -16.89
N PHE A 149 -1.02 -14.18 -18.15
CA PHE A 149 -0.27 -14.74 -19.27
C PHE A 149 1.25 -14.54 -19.13
N ILE A 150 1.69 -13.31 -18.77
CA ILE A 150 3.11 -13.01 -18.52
C ILE A 150 3.63 -13.85 -17.37
N SER A 151 2.87 -13.93 -16.27
CA SER A 151 3.25 -14.71 -15.10
C SER A 151 3.41 -16.19 -15.43
N TYR A 152 2.50 -16.75 -16.17
CA TYR A 152 2.56 -18.17 -16.58
C TYR A 152 3.70 -18.45 -17.56
N ALA A 153 3.87 -17.58 -18.55
CA ALA A 153 4.78 -17.84 -19.67
C ALA A 153 6.24 -17.49 -19.39
N LEU A 154 6.48 -16.40 -18.67
CA LEU A 154 7.79 -15.73 -18.64
C LEU A 154 8.33 -15.45 -17.24
N ASP A 155 7.48 -15.01 -16.29
CA ASP A 155 7.94 -14.48 -15.01
C ASP A 155 6.90 -14.73 -13.90
N ALA A 156 7.05 -15.84 -13.20
CA ALA A 156 6.09 -16.29 -12.18
C ALA A 156 5.91 -15.30 -11.01
N ASP A 157 6.81 -14.35 -10.85
CA ASP A 157 6.77 -13.35 -9.79
C ASP A 157 6.06 -12.05 -10.22
N PHE A 158 5.65 -11.95 -11.50
CA PHE A 158 4.96 -10.76 -12.03
C PHE A 158 3.47 -10.76 -11.69
N GLY A 159 2.97 -9.61 -11.26
CA GLY A 159 1.56 -9.27 -11.13
C GLY A 159 1.35 -7.80 -11.46
N VAL A 160 0.12 -7.38 -11.80
CA VAL A 160 -0.17 -6.00 -12.24
C VAL A 160 0.23 -4.94 -11.21
N VAL A 161 0.01 -5.23 -9.92
CA VAL A 161 0.26 -4.27 -8.82
C VAL A 161 1.28 -4.78 -7.80
N ARG A 162 1.88 -5.95 -8.03
CA ARG A 162 2.86 -6.56 -7.13
C ARG A 162 3.90 -7.33 -7.93
N TYR A 163 5.16 -7.20 -7.55
CA TYR A 163 6.24 -8.01 -8.11
C TYR A 163 7.00 -8.72 -7.01
N ALA A 164 7.17 -10.03 -7.13
CA ALA A 164 7.88 -10.87 -6.15
C ALA A 164 7.39 -10.67 -4.69
N GLU A 165 6.13 -10.26 -4.49
CA GLU A 165 5.60 -9.97 -3.15
C GLU A 165 5.61 -11.21 -2.26
N ARG A 166 5.21 -12.38 -2.79
CA ARG A 166 5.22 -13.65 -2.06
C ARG A 166 6.62 -14.10 -1.66
N LEU A 167 7.64 -13.71 -2.45
CA LEU A 167 9.03 -14.00 -2.10
C LEU A 167 9.55 -13.08 -1.00
N SER A 168 9.08 -11.83 -0.96
CA SER A 168 9.59 -10.78 -0.08
C SER A 168 8.85 -10.71 1.25
N GLN A 169 7.55 -11.03 1.26
CA GLN A 169 6.74 -11.05 2.46
C GLN A 169 7.18 -12.20 3.37
N SER A 170 7.57 -11.87 4.60
CA SER A 170 8.08 -12.84 5.59
C SER A 170 9.20 -13.74 5.04
N ALA A 171 10.03 -13.19 4.17
CA ALA A 171 11.04 -13.95 3.44
C ALA A 171 12.06 -14.62 4.37
N PRO A 172 12.27 -15.94 4.24
CA PRO A 172 13.24 -16.65 5.07
C PRO A 172 14.70 -16.32 4.70
N ALA A 173 14.96 -15.80 3.50
CA ALA A 173 16.29 -15.48 3.03
C ALA A 173 16.28 -14.40 1.95
N PHE A 174 17.36 -13.66 1.83
CA PHE A 174 17.52 -12.60 0.83
C PHE A 174 17.80 -13.14 -0.58
N ALA A 175 18.46 -14.30 -0.71
CA ALA A 175 18.92 -14.83 -1.98
C ALA A 175 17.83 -15.02 -3.05
N PRO A 176 16.62 -15.54 -2.76
CA PRO A 176 15.56 -15.66 -3.76
C PRO A 176 15.09 -14.31 -4.31
N ILE A 177 15.03 -13.28 -3.45
CA ILE A 177 14.63 -11.92 -3.86
C ILE A 177 15.71 -11.30 -4.75
N LEU A 178 16.97 -11.51 -4.41
CA LEU A 178 18.10 -11.06 -5.22
C LEU A 178 18.08 -11.73 -6.60
N ASP A 179 17.76 -13.03 -6.67
CA ASP A 179 17.62 -13.77 -7.92
C ASP A 179 16.48 -13.21 -8.78
N ALA A 180 15.31 -12.98 -8.22
CA ALA A 180 14.17 -12.34 -8.90
C ALA A 180 14.54 -10.95 -9.45
N ALA A 181 15.25 -10.13 -8.66
CA ALA A 181 15.73 -8.81 -9.07
C ALA A 181 16.80 -8.85 -10.19
N GLN A 182 17.59 -9.92 -10.27
CA GLN A 182 18.67 -10.09 -11.25
C GLN A 182 18.20 -10.78 -12.53
N ASN A 183 17.37 -11.81 -12.39
CA ASN A 183 17.06 -12.77 -13.44
C ASN A 183 15.59 -12.76 -13.86
N GLY A 184 14.66 -12.20 -13.07
CA GLY A 184 13.26 -12.06 -13.43
C GLY A 184 13.09 -11.45 -14.82
N TRP A 185 12.26 -12.07 -15.65
CA TRP A 185 12.18 -11.71 -17.07
C TRP A 185 11.70 -10.26 -17.26
N VAL A 186 10.67 -9.84 -16.53
CA VAL A 186 10.13 -8.48 -16.60
C VAL A 186 11.17 -7.45 -16.15
N ILE A 187 11.83 -7.72 -15.02
CA ILE A 187 12.91 -6.86 -14.52
C ILE A 187 14.03 -6.73 -15.56
N LYS A 188 14.51 -7.85 -16.05
CA LYS A 188 15.66 -7.89 -16.97
C LYS A 188 15.36 -7.28 -18.33
N THR A 189 14.18 -7.58 -18.88
CA THR A 189 13.85 -7.27 -20.29
C THR A 189 13.17 -5.92 -20.44
N LEU A 190 12.35 -5.50 -19.48
CA LEU A 190 11.54 -4.29 -19.58
C LEU A 190 11.99 -3.21 -18.58
N TYR A 191 12.23 -3.54 -17.31
CA TYR A 191 12.52 -2.55 -16.29
C TYR A 191 13.97 -2.04 -16.31
N ARG A 192 14.98 -2.90 -16.41
CA ARG A 192 16.39 -2.44 -16.49
C ARG A 192 16.70 -1.51 -17.68
N PRO A 193 16.14 -1.71 -18.89
CA PRO A 193 16.27 -0.74 -19.96
C PRO A 193 15.64 0.64 -19.66
N LEU A 194 14.54 0.69 -18.88
CA LEU A 194 13.97 1.97 -18.40
C LEU A 194 14.95 2.67 -17.46
N LEU A 195 15.45 1.96 -16.47
CA LEU A 195 16.43 2.46 -15.49
C LEU A 195 17.69 2.99 -16.19
N ARG A 196 18.19 2.24 -17.15
CA ARG A 196 19.40 2.62 -17.88
C ARG A 196 19.19 3.91 -18.66
N ARG A 197 18.09 4.06 -19.39
CA ARG A 197 17.74 5.32 -20.07
C ARG A 197 17.64 6.49 -19.09
N LEU A 198 16.99 6.32 -17.94
CA LEU A 198 16.90 7.34 -16.91
C LEU A 198 18.28 7.75 -16.40
N PHE A 199 19.11 6.81 -16.00
CA PHE A 199 20.44 7.11 -15.44
C PHE A 199 21.42 7.67 -16.47
N ASP A 200 21.37 7.20 -17.72
CA ASP A 200 22.19 7.76 -18.81
C ASP A 200 21.77 9.21 -19.13
N SER A 201 20.46 9.49 -19.19
CA SER A 201 19.94 10.85 -19.37
C SER A 201 20.37 11.77 -18.22
N LEU A 202 20.22 11.31 -16.98
CA LEU A 202 20.66 12.06 -15.80
C LEU A 202 22.17 12.33 -15.82
N LYS A 203 22.97 11.34 -16.22
CA LYS A 203 24.42 11.50 -16.35
C LYS A 203 24.79 12.55 -17.41
N GLN A 204 24.13 12.54 -18.58
CA GLN A 204 24.34 13.51 -19.63
C GLN A 204 23.95 14.94 -19.19
N GLU A 205 22.81 15.09 -18.51
CA GLU A 205 22.37 16.37 -17.96
C GLU A 205 23.39 16.94 -16.96
N ARG A 206 23.90 16.10 -16.06
CA ARG A 206 24.91 16.50 -15.07
C ARG A 206 26.23 16.91 -15.72
N SER A 207 26.66 16.17 -16.72
CA SER A 207 27.89 16.52 -17.50
C SER A 207 27.73 17.84 -18.21
N SER A 208 26.57 18.14 -18.82
CA SER A 208 26.30 19.40 -19.50
C SER A 208 26.28 20.61 -18.54
N LYS A 209 25.91 20.40 -17.27
CA LYS A 209 25.89 21.45 -16.22
C LYS A 209 27.21 21.58 -15.46
N ALA A 210 28.28 20.89 -15.90
CA ALA A 210 29.61 20.83 -15.24
C ALA A 210 29.57 20.34 -13.78
N VAL A 211 28.55 19.55 -13.40
CA VAL A 211 28.39 18.94 -12.06
C VAL A 211 28.67 17.44 -12.07
N ASP A 212 29.35 16.93 -13.08
CA ASP A 212 29.62 15.50 -13.28
C ASP A 212 30.47 14.89 -12.14
N GLY A 213 31.28 15.70 -11.45
CA GLY A 213 32.06 15.30 -10.28
C GLY A 213 31.26 15.17 -8.97
N GLU A 214 30.03 15.67 -8.91
CA GLU A 214 29.24 15.64 -7.70
C GLU A 214 28.66 14.26 -7.37
N GLN A 215 28.47 14.01 -6.07
CA GLN A 215 27.78 12.81 -5.56
C GLN A 215 26.31 12.82 -5.98
N LEU A 216 25.80 11.68 -6.45
CA LEU A 216 24.38 11.42 -6.63
C LEU A 216 23.85 10.73 -5.34
N LEU A 217 22.74 11.22 -4.82
CA LEU A 217 21.99 10.56 -3.75
C LEU A 217 20.76 9.88 -4.36
N LEU A 218 20.74 8.55 -4.39
CA LEU A 218 19.61 7.75 -4.86
C LEU A 218 18.78 7.30 -3.64
N LEU A 219 17.54 7.75 -3.58
CA LEU A 219 16.59 7.43 -2.51
C LEU A 219 15.50 6.52 -3.06
N LEU A 220 15.34 5.35 -2.46
CA LEU A 220 14.39 4.30 -2.88
C LEU A 220 13.34 4.11 -1.80
N SER A 221 12.07 4.41 -2.11
CA SER A 221 10.97 4.16 -1.18
C SER A 221 10.40 2.76 -1.41
N ILE A 222 10.53 1.88 -0.42
CA ILE A 222 10.05 0.50 -0.44
C ILE A 222 8.89 0.37 0.56
N PRO A 223 7.65 0.77 0.17
CA PRO A 223 6.52 0.73 1.08
C PRO A 223 6.01 -0.68 1.35
N PHE A 224 6.14 -1.59 0.38
CA PHE A 224 5.59 -2.94 0.41
C PHE A 224 6.64 -3.97 -0.03
N PRO A 225 6.48 -5.25 0.37
CA PRO A 225 7.37 -6.34 -0.05
C PRO A 225 7.59 -6.39 -1.57
N GLY A 226 6.53 -6.21 -2.35
CA GLY A 226 6.54 -6.27 -3.81
C GLY A 226 7.37 -5.20 -4.53
N CYS A 227 7.93 -4.23 -3.79
CA CYS A 227 8.80 -3.19 -4.37
C CYS A 227 10.29 -3.50 -4.21
N LEU A 228 10.66 -4.48 -3.38
CA LEU A 228 12.06 -4.73 -3.02
C LEU A 228 12.90 -5.18 -4.21
N ALA A 229 12.41 -6.12 -5.02
CA ALA A 229 13.13 -6.59 -6.20
C ALA A 229 13.38 -5.45 -7.22
N GLY A 230 12.38 -4.58 -7.44
CA GLY A 230 12.53 -3.38 -8.26
C GLY A 230 13.55 -2.40 -7.70
N ALA A 231 13.57 -2.20 -6.38
CA ALA A 231 14.55 -1.34 -5.71
C ALA A 231 15.99 -1.87 -5.87
N ILE A 232 16.18 -3.18 -5.72
CA ILE A 232 17.48 -3.84 -5.94
C ILE A 232 17.95 -3.63 -7.38
N ALA A 233 17.05 -3.81 -8.36
CA ALA A 233 17.38 -3.58 -9.77
C ALA A 233 17.77 -2.13 -10.04
N ALA A 234 17.04 -1.16 -9.46
CA ALA A 234 17.35 0.26 -9.59
C ALA A 234 18.71 0.62 -8.97
N ALA A 235 18.99 0.11 -7.77
CA ALA A 235 20.27 0.28 -7.10
C ALA A 235 21.44 -0.29 -7.92
N ALA A 236 21.27 -1.49 -8.47
CA ALA A 236 22.28 -2.15 -9.29
C ALA A 236 22.59 -1.37 -10.58
N GLU A 237 21.57 -0.93 -11.31
CA GLU A 237 21.77 -0.13 -12.54
C GLU A 237 22.39 1.26 -12.24
N ALA A 238 21.98 1.92 -11.15
CA ALA A 238 22.61 3.17 -10.70
C ALA A 238 24.10 2.98 -10.40
N ARG A 239 24.44 1.88 -9.71
CA ARG A 239 25.83 1.55 -9.39
C ARG A 239 26.66 1.25 -10.64
N LEU A 240 26.08 0.63 -11.67
CA LEU A 240 26.73 0.43 -12.98
C LEU A 240 27.04 1.74 -13.70
N VAL A 241 26.12 2.72 -13.66
CA VAL A 241 26.28 3.99 -14.38
C VAL A 241 27.18 4.99 -13.64
N PHE A 242 27.03 5.09 -12.30
CA PHE A 242 27.70 6.12 -11.48
C PHE A 242 28.88 5.58 -10.64
N GLY A 243 29.03 4.25 -10.51
CA GLY A 243 30.10 3.63 -9.71
C GLY A 243 30.02 4.05 -8.24
N ARG A 244 31.14 4.50 -7.70
CA ARG A 244 31.24 4.99 -6.31
C ARG A 244 30.68 6.41 -6.10
N ARG A 245 30.28 7.09 -7.17
CA ARG A 245 29.70 8.44 -7.10
C ARG A 245 28.20 8.45 -6.82
N VAL A 246 27.58 7.30 -6.53
CA VAL A 246 26.21 7.22 -6.04
C VAL A 246 26.19 6.67 -4.61
N THR A 247 25.47 7.36 -3.73
CA THR A 247 25.06 6.84 -2.43
C THR A 247 23.61 6.40 -2.54
N ILE A 248 23.31 5.17 -2.10
CA ILE A 248 22.00 4.52 -2.25
C ILE A 248 21.40 4.31 -0.88
N VAL A 249 20.26 4.95 -0.64
CA VAL A 249 19.49 4.83 0.61
C VAL A 249 18.13 4.21 0.30
N ALA A 250 17.78 3.16 1.01
CA ALA A 250 16.44 2.57 0.97
C ALA A 250 15.68 2.87 2.27
N GLY A 251 14.41 3.21 2.14
CA GLY A 251 13.49 3.47 3.27
C GLY A 251 12.07 3.04 2.91
N GLY A 252 11.11 3.39 3.76
CA GLY A 252 9.70 3.09 3.56
C GLY A 252 9.15 2.03 4.50
N GLY A 253 7.86 1.71 4.33
CA GLY A 253 7.11 0.83 5.24
C GLY A 253 7.75 -0.54 5.43
N TYR A 254 8.10 -1.23 4.35
CA TYR A 254 8.73 -2.55 4.39
C TYR A 254 10.07 -2.55 5.16
N ILE A 255 10.89 -1.52 4.96
CA ILE A 255 12.14 -1.36 5.70
C ILE A 255 11.85 -1.17 7.20
N SER A 256 10.88 -0.32 7.53
CA SER A 256 10.56 0.03 8.91
C SER A 256 9.82 -1.07 9.69
N THR A 257 9.17 -2.01 9.00
CA THR A 257 8.41 -3.13 9.60
C THR A 257 9.16 -4.45 9.47
N GLU A 258 9.15 -5.05 8.26
CA GLU A 258 9.71 -6.38 7.99
C GLU A 258 11.21 -6.48 8.26
N LEU A 259 11.97 -5.42 7.89
CA LEU A 259 13.42 -5.39 8.03
C LEU A 259 13.90 -4.66 9.30
N ARG A 260 12.99 -4.43 10.27
CA ARG A 260 13.34 -3.72 11.52
C ARG A 260 14.48 -4.38 12.28
N PHE A 261 14.51 -5.71 12.30
CA PHE A 261 15.53 -6.52 13.01
C PHE A 261 16.55 -7.17 12.06
N LEU A 262 16.73 -6.61 10.86
CA LEU A 262 17.62 -7.15 9.86
C LEU A 262 19.05 -7.34 10.38
N GLU A 263 19.56 -8.56 10.25
CA GLU A 263 20.94 -8.93 10.56
C GLU A 263 21.72 -9.39 9.32
N GLU A 264 21.04 -9.59 8.18
CA GLU A 264 21.62 -10.07 6.93
C GLU A 264 22.52 -9.02 6.28
N PRO A 265 23.87 -9.19 6.28
CA PRO A 265 24.79 -8.16 5.81
C PRO A 265 24.82 -8.02 4.29
N SER A 266 24.36 -9.03 3.54
CA SER A 266 24.48 -9.04 2.06
C SER A 266 23.60 -8.00 1.39
N ILE A 267 22.52 -7.53 2.01
CA ILE A 267 21.69 -6.45 1.51
C ILE A 267 22.49 -5.14 1.33
N PHE A 268 23.50 -4.94 2.16
CA PHE A 268 24.41 -3.79 2.10
C PHE A 268 25.45 -3.89 0.97
N ASN A 269 25.43 -4.95 0.17
CA ASN A 269 26.10 -4.97 -1.13
C ASN A 269 25.31 -4.17 -2.17
N ILE A 270 24.03 -3.89 -1.91
CA ILE A 270 23.09 -3.19 -2.78
C ILE A 270 22.88 -1.77 -2.28
N PHE A 271 22.47 -1.60 -1.02
CA PHE A 271 22.16 -0.30 -0.40
C PHE A 271 23.31 0.11 0.53
N ASP A 272 23.66 1.39 0.55
CA ASP A 272 24.67 1.91 1.49
C ASP A 272 24.04 2.11 2.89
N TYR A 273 22.78 2.56 2.92
CA TYR A 273 22.03 2.82 4.14
C TYR A 273 20.58 2.33 4.03
N LEU A 274 20.03 1.85 5.15
CA LEU A 274 18.59 1.65 5.34
C LEU A 274 18.11 2.70 6.35
N ALA A 275 17.16 3.54 5.92
CA ALA A 275 16.55 4.61 6.71
C ALA A 275 15.17 4.15 7.22
N TYR A 276 14.90 4.37 8.49
CA TYR A 276 13.70 3.87 9.17
C TYR A 276 12.76 5.01 9.57
N ASP A 277 11.53 4.63 9.89
CA ASP A 277 10.46 5.47 10.43
C ASP A 277 10.03 6.58 9.44
N ALA A 278 9.82 7.82 9.90
CA ALA A 278 9.44 8.92 9.02
C ALA A 278 10.54 9.31 8.02
N GLY A 279 11.79 8.98 8.32
CA GLY A 279 12.94 9.10 7.46
C GLY A 279 13.58 10.49 7.36
N PHE A 280 12.96 11.54 7.87
CA PHE A 280 13.53 12.91 7.78
C PHE A 280 14.78 13.06 8.64
N GLY A 281 14.74 12.62 9.90
CA GLY A 281 15.89 12.62 10.79
C GLY A 281 16.99 11.68 10.29
N ALA A 282 16.63 10.50 9.80
CA ALA A 282 17.56 9.56 9.22
C ALA A 282 18.30 10.18 8.02
N LEU A 283 17.57 10.79 7.08
CA LEU A 283 18.15 11.44 5.91
C LEU A 283 19.01 12.65 6.30
N ALA A 284 18.58 13.46 7.29
CA ALA A 284 19.40 14.58 7.79
C ALA A 284 20.74 14.08 8.31
N SER A 285 20.75 13.03 9.13
CA SER A 285 22.00 12.45 9.66
C SER A 285 22.89 11.84 8.56
N ILE A 286 22.29 11.23 7.53
CA ILE A 286 23.04 10.72 6.36
C ILE A 286 23.66 11.88 5.58
N LEU A 287 22.92 12.97 5.35
CA LEU A 287 23.45 14.15 4.68
C LEU A 287 24.64 14.77 5.42
N ASP A 288 24.57 14.82 6.75
CA ASP A 288 25.67 15.30 7.58
C ASP A 288 26.92 14.40 7.48
N VAL A 289 26.72 13.06 7.47
CA VAL A 289 27.82 12.11 7.24
C VAL A 289 28.43 12.29 5.85
N LEU A 290 27.62 12.51 4.82
CA LEU A 290 28.11 12.79 3.47
C LEU A 290 28.83 14.14 3.37
N GLY A 291 28.51 15.07 4.26
CA GLY A 291 29.21 16.35 4.44
C GLY A 291 30.51 16.26 5.26
N GLY A 292 30.87 15.06 5.73
CA GLY A 292 32.10 14.82 6.51
C GLY A 292 31.86 14.62 8.02
N GLY A 293 30.61 14.54 8.45
CA GLY A 293 30.22 14.23 9.83
C GLY A 293 30.54 12.78 10.22
N PRO A 294 30.53 12.46 11.52
CA PRO A 294 30.89 11.15 12.02
C PRO A 294 29.75 10.12 11.84
N LYS A 295 30.07 8.90 11.40
CA LYS A 295 29.08 7.82 11.18
C LYS A 295 28.34 7.38 12.45
N ASN A 296 28.92 7.55 13.62
CA ASN A 296 28.26 7.25 14.90
C ASN A 296 27.14 8.24 15.28
N ALA A 297 26.98 9.32 14.51
CA ALA A 297 25.85 10.26 14.65
C ALA A 297 24.64 9.89 13.78
N LEU A 298 24.66 8.78 13.05
CA LEU A 298 23.52 8.33 12.26
C LEU A 298 22.30 8.05 13.16
N PHE A 299 21.13 8.54 12.74
CA PHE A 299 19.86 8.48 13.48
C PHE A 299 18.87 7.57 12.73
N HIS A 300 18.35 6.52 13.37
CA HIS A 300 17.44 5.53 12.81
C HIS A 300 17.92 4.96 11.45
N VAL A 301 19.19 4.57 11.40
CA VAL A 301 19.83 4.03 10.19
C VAL A 301 20.51 2.70 10.50
N ARG A 302 20.35 1.74 9.59
CA ARG A 302 21.22 0.56 9.54
C ARG A 302 22.20 0.67 8.38
N TYR A 303 23.42 0.22 8.63
CA TYR A 303 24.49 0.16 7.63
C TYR A 303 25.49 -0.94 7.97
N ARG A 304 26.35 -1.30 7.04
CA ARG A 304 27.45 -2.23 7.27
C ARG A 304 28.73 -1.46 7.51
N ASP A 305 29.42 -1.78 8.59
CA ASP A 305 30.72 -1.18 8.92
C ASP A 305 31.87 -1.83 8.12
N GLU A 306 33.10 -1.33 8.36
CA GLU A 306 34.32 -1.82 7.69
C GLU A 306 34.69 -3.27 8.09
N THR A 307 34.19 -3.75 9.21
CA THR A 307 34.38 -5.15 9.67
C THR A 307 33.39 -6.12 9.04
N GLY A 308 32.38 -5.61 8.29
CA GLY A 308 31.30 -6.39 7.70
C GLY A 308 30.08 -6.59 8.61
N LYS A 309 30.08 -6.02 9.82
CA LYS A 309 28.98 -6.12 10.78
C LYS A 309 27.87 -5.14 10.43
N VAL A 310 26.63 -5.57 10.61
CA VAL A 310 25.45 -4.68 10.53
C VAL A 310 25.36 -3.85 11.81
N ILE A 311 25.37 -2.54 11.65
CA ILE A 311 25.23 -1.57 12.73
C ILE A 311 23.84 -0.95 12.68
N ALA A 312 23.16 -0.93 13.81
CA ALA A 312 21.91 -0.18 14.03
C ALA A 312 22.24 1.07 14.84
N SER A 313 22.18 2.25 14.21
CA SER A 313 22.55 3.51 14.83
C SER A 313 21.33 4.37 15.15
N GLY A 314 21.30 4.98 16.34
CA GLY A 314 20.25 5.90 16.76
C GLY A 314 18.91 5.26 17.11
N PHE A 315 18.87 3.96 17.42
CA PHE A 315 17.66 3.28 17.90
C PHE A 315 17.65 3.17 19.42
N GLN A 316 16.46 3.12 20.04
CA GLN A 316 16.34 2.77 21.46
C GLN A 316 16.55 1.26 21.66
N ASP A 317 17.08 0.85 22.81
CA ASP A 317 17.44 -0.55 23.11
C ASP A 317 16.29 -1.57 22.87
N THR A 318 15.05 -1.14 23.07
CA THR A 318 13.86 -1.97 22.85
C THR A 318 13.48 -2.13 21.36
N GLU A 319 14.05 -1.32 20.49
CA GLU A 319 13.67 -1.25 19.06
C GLU A 319 14.55 -2.13 18.16
N THR A 320 15.63 -2.71 18.69
CA THR A 320 16.65 -3.40 17.90
C THR A 320 16.87 -4.86 18.27
N ARG A 321 16.23 -5.39 19.33
CA ARG A 321 16.52 -6.72 19.88
C ARG A 321 15.39 -7.71 19.73
N ILE A 322 15.69 -8.88 19.19
CA ILE A 322 14.94 -10.10 19.40
C ILE A 322 15.22 -10.56 20.85
N ALA A 323 14.20 -10.85 21.62
CA ALA A 323 14.17 -11.01 23.10
C ALA A 323 15.16 -12.00 23.78
N ALA A 324 16.22 -12.47 23.12
CA ALA A 324 17.07 -13.55 23.62
C ALA A 324 18.48 -13.14 24.08
N ASP A 325 18.96 -11.90 23.83
CA ASP A 325 20.37 -11.57 24.13
C ASP A 325 20.52 -10.28 24.94
N THR A 326 20.49 -10.45 26.30
CA THR A 326 20.59 -9.34 27.27
C THR A 326 22.04 -8.97 27.64
N GLN A 327 23.07 -9.49 26.99
CA GLN A 327 24.44 -9.36 27.51
C GLN A 327 25.42 -8.41 26.78
N ASN A 328 25.07 -7.83 25.61
CA ASN A 328 25.97 -6.87 24.97
C ASN A 328 25.25 -5.57 24.59
N SER A 329 25.29 -4.60 25.50
CA SER A 329 24.82 -3.24 25.31
C SER A 329 25.93 -2.35 24.73
N GLU A 330 26.09 -2.30 23.41
CA GLU A 330 26.86 -1.24 22.75
C GLU A 330 25.91 -0.38 21.92
N GLY A 331 25.74 0.90 22.31
CA GLY A 331 25.02 1.92 21.58
C GLY A 331 23.61 2.25 22.12
N ARG A 332 23.53 2.89 23.29
CA ARG A 332 22.25 3.49 23.74
C ARG A 332 21.90 4.66 22.84
N ALA A 333 20.61 4.82 22.48
CA ALA A 333 20.12 5.97 21.71
C ALA A 333 20.56 7.31 22.33
N ALA A 334 20.59 7.39 23.67
CA ALA A 334 21.08 8.56 24.41
C ALA A 334 22.58 8.87 24.18
N ASP A 335 23.36 7.90 23.74
CA ASP A 335 24.81 8.03 23.50
C ASP A 335 25.13 8.39 22.03
N THR A 336 24.12 8.43 21.14
CA THR A 336 24.29 8.82 19.73
C THR A 336 24.43 10.36 19.65
N PRO A 337 25.57 10.89 19.16
CA PRO A 337 25.73 12.32 18.98
C PRO A 337 24.62 12.90 18.11
N GLY A 338 24.00 14.01 18.51
CA GLY A 338 22.92 14.65 17.75
C GLY A 338 21.57 13.96 17.81
N PHE A 339 21.38 12.88 18.58
CA PHE A 339 20.10 12.14 18.64
C PHE A 339 18.90 13.05 18.91
N THR A 340 19.00 13.91 19.94
CA THR A 340 17.91 14.83 20.32
C THR A 340 17.63 15.84 19.21
N GLU A 341 18.66 16.31 18.50
CA GLU A 341 18.55 17.25 17.40
C GLU A 341 17.82 16.63 16.21
N TYR A 342 18.23 15.46 15.73
CA TYR A 342 17.58 14.75 14.63
C TYR A 342 16.15 14.31 14.97
N SER A 343 15.91 13.89 16.22
CA SER A 343 14.56 13.53 16.69
C SER A 343 13.64 14.76 16.72
N SER A 344 14.13 15.91 17.15
CA SER A 344 13.37 17.17 17.17
C SER A 344 13.10 17.66 15.76
N LEU A 345 14.11 17.65 14.88
CA LEU A 345 13.99 17.96 13.45
C LEU A 345 12.94 17.08 12.78
N GLU A 346 13.00 15.76 12.98
CA GLU A 346 12.02 14.83 12.40
C GLU A 346 10.61 15.12 12.89
N SER A 347 10.44 15.38 14.19
CA SER A 347 9.13 15.73 14.76
C SER A 347 8.55 17.03 14.18
N GLU A 348 9.39 18.02 13.91
CA GLU A 348 8.98 19.26 13.27
C GLU A 348 8.63 19.03 11.79
N ASP A 349 9.49 18.34 11.03
CA ASP A 349 9.31 18.10 9.61
C ASP A 349 8.11 17.20 9.30
N ILE A 350 7.80 16.23 10.16
CA ILE A 350 6.56 15.43 10.09
C ILE A 350 5.33 16.35 10.05
N SER A 351 5.31 17.43 10.78
CA SER A 351 4.19 18.39 10.81
C SER A 351 4.20 19.33 9.61
N ARG A 352 5.38 19.76 9.16
CA ARG A 352 5.54 20.87 8.22
C ARG A 352 5.64 20.47 6.75
N ILE A 353 6.15 19.27 6.46
CA ILE A 353 6.43 18.85 5.09
C ILE A 353 5.20 18.15 4.51
N HIS A 354 4.74 18.67 3.37
CA HIS A 354 3.65 18.12 2.57
C HIS A 354 4.05 18.09 1.10
N PRO A 355 3.72 17.03 0.34
CA PRO A 355 4.15 16.89 -1.04
C PRO A 355 3.46 17.94 -1.91
N ASP A 356 4.22 18.62 -2.73
CA ASP A 356 3.69 19.53 -3.74
C ASP A 356 3.55 18.87 -5.12
N TYR A 357 3.98 17.60 -5.25
CA TYR A 357 3.94 16.80 -6.48
C TYR A 357 4.58 17.47 -7.69
N TYR A 358 5.62 18.24 -7.45
CA TYR A 358 6.34 18.91 -8.54
C TYR A 358 6.91 17.91 -9.55
N GLY A 359 6.65 18.14 -10.84
CA GLY A 359 7.12 17.28 -11.93
C GLY A 359 6.30 16.00 -12.16
N LEU A 360 5.28 15.70 -11.35
CA LEU A 360 4.42 14.53 -11.55
C LEU A 360 3.33 14.83 -12.58
N ASP A 361 3.21 13.94 -13.57
CA ASP A 361 2.10 13.92 -14.53
C ASP A 361 1.01 12.94 -14.06
N PHE A 362 -0.04 13.47 -13.46
CA PHE A 362 -1.18 12.70 -12.97
C PHE A 362 -2.03 12.07 -14.09
N SER A 363 -1.94 12.54 -15.32
CA SER A 363 -2.72 12.00 -16.45
C SER A 363 -2.32 10.57 -16.83
N ARG A 364 -1.14 10.15 -16.42
CA ARG A 364 -0.62 8.81 -16.69
C ARG A 364 -1.16 7.71 -15.79
N TYR A 365 -1.87 8.06 -14.69
CA TYR A 365 -2.45 7.08 -13.78
C TYR A 365 -3.76 6.51 -14.33
N LEU A 366 -3.94 5.20 -14.12
CA LEU A 366 -5.03 4.44 -14.75
C LEU A 366 -6.30 4.49 -13.91
N ARG A 367 -7.43 4.74 -14.55
CA ARG A 367 -8.77 4.66 -13.95
C ARG A 367 -9.27 3.23 -14.07
N LEU A 368 -8.87 2.40 -13.13
CA LEU A 368 -9.23 0.99 -13.09
C LEU A 368 -10.68 0.79 -12.62
N PHE A 369 -11.22 -0.39 -12.85
CA PHE A 369 -12.57 -0.75 -12.40
C PHE A 369 -12.54 -2.16 -11.80
N ASP A 370 -12.63 -2.23 -10.49
CA ASP A 370 -12.60 -3.51 -9.76
C ASP A 370 -14.02 -3.98 -9.38
N SER A 371 -14.95 -3.05 -9.13
CA SER A 371 -16.32 -3.35 -8.68
C SER A 371 -17.27 -2.19 -9.02
N PRO A 372 -18.56 -2.46 -9.30
CA PRO A 372 -19.58 -1.42 -9.47
C PRO A 372 -19.91 -0.68 -8.18
N ASN A 373 -19.49 -1.18 -7.02
CA ASN A 373 -19.77 -0.58 -5.72
C ASN A 373 -19.23 0.86 -5.65
N PRO A 374 -20.05 1.88 -5.30
CA PRO A 374 -19.64 3.28 -5.29
C PRO A 374 -18.41 3.57 -4.42
N MET A 375 -18.26 2.85 -3.30
CA MET A 375 -17.10 3.04 -2.43
C MET A 375 -15.84 2.48 -3.05
N GLN A 376 -15.89 1.32 -3.75
CA GLN A 376 -14.76 0.76 -4.48
C GLN A 376 -14.38 1.64 -5.67
N ARG A 377 -15.35 2.19 -6.37
CA ARG A 377 -15.14 3.13 -7.48
C ARG A 377 -14.42 4.39 -7.04
N LEU A 378 -14.69 4.87 -5.82
CA LEU A 378 -14.04 6.06 -5.27
C LEU A 378 -12.52 5.92 -5.28
N TRP A 379 -11.98 4.74 -4.98
CA TRP A 379 -10.53 4.50 -5.03
C TRP A 379 -9.92 4.61 -6.43
N ASN A 380 -10.68 4.28 -7.47
CA ASN A 380 -10.16 4.05 -8.81
C ASN A 380 -10.60 5.08 -9.86
N ASP A 381 -11.64 5.88 -9.60
CA ASP A 381 -12.23 6.77 -10.60
C ASP A 381 -11.34 7.96 -10.98
N THR A 382 -10.43 8.37 -10.09
CA THR A 382 -9.49 9.47 -10.34
C THR A 382 -8.21 9.29 -9.53
N PRO A 383 -7.06 9.74 -10.03
CA PRO A 383 -5.87 9.84 -9.19
C PRO A 383 -6.10 10.92 -8.11
N TRP A 384 -5.96 10.52 -6.84
CA TRP A 384 -6.13 11.37 -5.69
C TRP A 384 -4.82 12.01 -5.28
N LEU A 385 -4.86 13.30 -4.91
CA LEU A 385 -3.78 13.91 -4.15
C LEU A 385 -3.73 13.27 -2.76
N LYS A 386 -2.57 12.79 -2.31
CA LYS A 386 -2.43 12.09 -1.04
C LYS A 386 -1.72 12.95 -0.01
N TYR A 387 -2.40 13.21 1.09
CA TYR A 387 -1.90 13.96 2.24
C TYR A 387 -2.19 13.22 3.53
N ARG A 388 -1.72 13.75 4.65
CA ARG A 388 -2.09 13.30 5.99
C ARG A 388 -2.43 14.51 6.87
N LEU A 389 -3.50 14.42 7.65
CA LEU A 389 -3.88 15.40 8.66
C LEU A 389 -3.07 15.22 9.96
N ALA A 390 -2.63 13.99 10.21
CA ALA A 390 -1.72 13.66 11.30
C ALA A 390 -0.84 12.45 10.92
N TYR A 391 0.34 12.39 11.52
CA TYR A 391 1.20 11.22 11.51
C TYR A 391 0.90 10.39 12.76
N GLY A 392 0.81 9.06 12.59
CA GLY A 392 0.49 8.14 13.67
C GLY A 392 -1.00 8.10 14.05
N CYS A 393 -1.32 7.22 14.98
CA CYS A 393 -2.69 7.00 15.43
C CYS A 393 -2.92 7.61 16.81
N TYR A 394 -3.94 8.47 16.95
CA TYR A 394 -4.28 9.07 18.26
C TYR A 394 -4.77 8.07 19.31
N TRP A 395 -5.23 6.87 18.87
CA TRP A 395 -5.64 5.80 19.79
C TRP A 395 -4.49 4.89 20.21
N HIS A 396 -3.69 4.40 19.25
CA HIS A 396 -2.50 3.54 19.37
C HIS A 396 -2.55 2.46 20.48
N ARG A 397 -3.72 1.80 20.67
CA ARG A 397 -3.94 0.80 21.72
C ARG A 397 -4.49 -0.53 21.20
N CYS A 398 -4.91 -0.61 19.92
CA CYS A 398 -5.48 -1.84 19.39
C CYS A 398 -4.49 -3.00 19.53
N ALA A 399 -4.98 -4.15 20.00
CA ALA A 399 -4.14 -5.30 20.35
C ALA A 399 -3.33 -5.86 19.18
N PHE A 400 -3.87 -5.74 17.96
CA PHE A 400 -3.25 -6.24 16.72
C PHE A 400 -2.34 -5.24 16.02
N CYS A 401 -2.42 -3.93 16.36
CA CYS A 401 -1.63 -2.90 15.71
C CYS A 401 -0.17 -2.90 16.17
N ASP A 402 0.72 -2.47 15.28
CA ASP A 402 2.16 -2.31 15.50
C ASP A 402 2.47 -1.11 16.40
N THR A 403 1.91 -1.12 17.61
CA THR A 403 1.98 -0.01 18.57
C THR A 403 3.39 0.31 19.06
N GLN A 404 4.36 -0.53 18.74
CA GLN A 404 5.78 -0.28 19.05
C GLN A 404 6.47 0.57 17.97
N LEU A 405 5.92 0.59 16.75
CA LEU A 405 6.50 1.32 15.63
C LEU A 405 6.09 2.80 15.61
N ASP A 406 7.00 3.62 15.16
CA ASP A 406 6.89 5.08 15.15
C ASP A 406 5.63 5.57 14.43
N TYR A 407 5.30 5.00 13.27
CA TYR A 407 4.14 5.40 12.46
C TYR A 407 2.77 5.14 13.11
N ILE A 408 2.71 4.33 14.19
CA ILE A 408 1.51 4.17 15.02
C ILE A 408 1.66 4.92 16.35
N LYS A 409 2.83 4.79 17.00
CA LYS A 409 3.08 5.28 18.35
C LYS A 409 3.17 6.81 18.44
N ARG A 410 3.85 7.43 17.49
CA ARG A 410 4.02 8.88 17.45
C ARG A 410 2.77 9.52 16.89
N TYR A 411 2.13 10.39 17.67
CA TYR A 411 1.03 11.21 17.17
C TYR A 411 1.49 12.66 16.97
N LYS A 412 1.40 13.15 15.73
CA LYS A 412 1.78 14.52 15.39
C LYS A 412 0.84 15.09 14.34
N ALA A 413 0.07 16.11 14.70
CA ALA A 413 -0.79 16.84 13.77
C ALA A 413 0.01 17.59 12.71
N SER A 414 -0.49 17.63 11.49
CA SER A 414 0.05 18.42 10.38
C SER A 414 -0.19 19.91 10.59
N ASP A 415 0.75 20.73 10.15
CA ASP A 415 0.55 22.17 9.96
C ASP A 415 -0.46 22.38 8.83
N LEU A 416 -1.67 22.78 9.18
CA LEU A 416 -2.79 22.85 8.25
C LEU A 416 -2.59 23.93 7.18
N ASP A 417 -1.95 25.06 7.51
CA ASP A 417 -1.71 26.12 6.53
C ASP A 417 -0.71 25.68 5.46
N ARG A 418 0.33 24.96 5.85
CA ARG A 418 1.31 24.38 4.92
C ARG A 418 0.70 23.27 4.08
N LEU A 419 -0.10 22.39 4.69
CA LEU A 419 -0.83 21.33 3.97
C LEU A 419 -1.73 21.92 2.89
N ILE A 420 -2.55 22.91 3.26
CA ILE A 420 -3.46 23.59 2.33
C ILE A 420 -2.68 24.28 1.20
N SER A 421 -1.59 24.97 1.53
CA SER A 421 -0.76 25.62 0.51
C SER A 421 -0.17 24.63 -0.49
N ALA A 422 0.33 23.48 -0.01
CA ALA A 422 0.84 22.41 -0.86
C ALA A 422 -0.28 21.80 -1.72
N ALA A 423 -1.45 21.53 -1.14
CA ALA A 423 -2.60 20.96 -1.84
C ALA A 423 -3.13 21.89 -2.94
N LEU A 424 -3.27 23.19 -2.66
CA LEU A 424 -3.69 24.17 -3.66
C LEU A 424 -2.68 24.30 -4.81
N SER A 425 -1.38 24.32 -4.48
CA SER A 425 -0.31 24.34 -5.48
C SER A 425 -0.34 23.10 -6.38
N ALA A 426 -0.51 21.90 -5.80
CA ALA A 426 -0.65 20.67 -6.56
C ALA A 426 -1.91 20.66 -7.43
N ALA A 427 -3.07 21.12 -6.88
CA ALA A 427 -4.33 21.20 -7.60
C ALA A 427 -4.28 22.14 -8.79
N GLN A 428 -3.63 23.31 -8.65
CA GLN A 428 -3.46 24.27 -9.74
C GLN A 428 -2.66 23.69 -10.92
N ARG A 429 -1.64 22.87 -10.62
CA ARG A 429 -0.82 22.23 -11.66
C ARG A 429 -1.49 21.04 -12.32
N SER A 430 -2.15 20.20 -11.53
CA SER A 430 -2.73 18.94 -12.00
C SER A 430 -4.18 19.03 -12.45
N GLY A 431 -4.92 20.06 -12.05
CA GLY A 431 -6.36 20.15 -12.23
C GLY A 431 -7.17 19.24 -11.28
N LEU A 432 -6.51 18.53 -10.34
CA LEU A 432 -7.15 17.62 -9.40
C LEU A 432 -7.58 18.35 -8.13
N TYR A 433 -8.86 18.23 -7.78
CA TYR A 433 -9.44 18.78 -6.57
C TYR A 433 -10.02 17.68 -5.68
N GLY A 434 -9.39 16.51 -5.69
CA GLY A 434 -9.70 15.38 -4.85
C GLY A 434 -8.52 15.03 -3.93
N ILE A 435 -8.76 14.84 -2.63
CA ILE A 435 -7.76 14.46 -1.65
C ILE A 435 -8.15 13.12 -1.01
N HIS A 436 -7.20 12.19 -1.00
CA HIS A 436 -7.24 11.01 -0.15
C HIS A 436 -6.28 11.24 1.04
N PHE A 437 -6.84 11.42 2.22
CA PHE A 437 -6.05 11.47 3.44
C PHE A 437 -5.61 10.07 3.85
N VAL A 438 -4.29 9.85 3.84
CA VAL A 438 -3.66 8.53 4.10
C VAL A 438 -3.24 8.39 5.57
N ASP A 439 -4.02 8.97 6.47
CA ASP A 439 -3.84 8.85 7.92
C ASP A 439 -4.12 7.41 8.39
N GLU A 440 -3.47 6.98 9.45
CA GLU A 440 -3.86 5.75 10.16
C GLU A 440 -5.29 5.88 10.74
N ALA A 441 -5.62 7.07 11.23
CA ALA A 441 -6.96 7.47 11.62
C ALA A 441 -7.05 9.00 11.63
N MET A 442 -7.81 9.59 10.72
CA MET A 442 -8.02 11.04 10.66
C MET A 442 -8.65 11.56 11.97
N PRO A 443 -8.00 12.50 12.67
CA PRO A 443 -8.57 13.07 13.88
C PRO A 443 -9.74 14.01 13.54
N VAL A 444 -10.89 13.84 14.19
CA VAL A 444 -12.12 14.63 13.91
C VAL A 444 -11.89 16.13 13.97
N ASN A 445 -11.12 16.61 14.95
CA ASN A 445 -10.79 18.03 15.06
C ASN A 445 -9.98 18.56 13.87
N MET A 446 -9.05 17.78 13.34
CA MET A 446 -8.25 18.14 12.15
C MET A 446 -9.10 18.10 10.88
N VAL A 447 -9.99 17.10 10.75
CA VAL A 447 -10.96 17.02 9.64
C VAL A 447 -11.89 18.23 9.64
N ARG A 448 -12.44 18.60 10.81
CA ARG A 448 -13.29 19.79 10.94
C ARG A 448 -12.54 21.09 10.61
N ALA A 449 -11.30 21.22 11.08
CA ALA A 449 -10.47 22.38 10.79
C ALA A 449 -10.15 22.50 9.28
N PHE A 450 -9.79 21.38 8.64
CA PHE A 450 -9.58 21.35 7.19
C PHE A 450 -10.88 21.68 6.45
N ALA A 451 -12.01 21.05 6.80
CA ALA A 451 -13.31 21.28 6.18
C ALA A 451 -13.78 22.74 6.27
N ALA A 452 -13.55 23.41 7.42
CA ALA A 452 -13.83 24.82 7.58
C ALA A 452 -13.08 25.69 6.57
N ARG A 453 -11.76 25.46 6.42
CA ARG A 453 -10.91 26.19 5.45
C ARG A 453 -11.24 25.82 4.00
N ASN A 454 -11.58 24.56 3.75
CA ASN A 454 -11.95 24.08 2.43
C ASN A 454 -13.18 24.79 1.85
N ALA A 455 -14.15 25.12 2.69
CA ALA A 455 -15.35 25.86 2.28
C ALA A 455 -15.10 27.30 1.83
N GLU A 456 -13.93 27.87 2.16
CA GLU A 456 -13.55 29.23 1.76
C GLU A 456 -12.91 29.30 0.37
N PHE A 457 -12.57 28.16 -0.23
CA PHE A 457 -11.90 28.14 -1.53
C PHE A 457 -12.89 28.34 -2.67
N ALA A 458 -12.47 29.04 -3.73
CA ALA A 458 -13.28 29.23 -4.93
C ALA A 458 -13.65 27.88 -5.61
N ARG A 459 -12.79 26.87 -5.44
CA ARG A 459 -13.05 25.49 -5.82
C ARG A 459 -12.64 24.59 -4.66
N PRO A 460 -13.59 24.15 -3.81
CA PRO A 460 -13.30 23.27 -2.69
C PRO A 460 -12.82 21.88 -3.14
N PHE A 461 -12.02 21.26 -2.29
CA PHE A 461 -11.65 19.85 -2.45
C PHE A 461 -12.79 18.93 -2.04
N THR A 462 -12.95 17.85 -2.78
CA THR A 462 -13.61 16.63 -2.32
C THR A 462 -12.58 15.77 -1.61
N PHE A 463 -12.91 15.21 -0.44
CA PHE A 463 -11.91 14.42 0.29
C PHE A 463 -12.51 13.22 1.03
N TRP A 464 -11.66 12.25 1.32
CA TRP A 464 -11.98 11.04 2.07
C TRP A 464 -10.73 10.49 2.75
N GLY A 465 -10.90 9.49 3.65
CA GLY A 465 -9.76 8.82 4.28
C GLY A 465 -10.17 7.91 5.44
N ASN A 466 -9.17 7.37 6.13
CA ASN A 466 -9.41 6.44 7.23
C ASN A 466 -9.82 7.15 8.52
N VAL A 467 -10.79 6.59 9.21
CA VAL A 467 -11.28 7.07 10.51
C VAL A 467 -11.36 5.93 11.54
N ARG A 468 -11.49 6.28 12.80
CA ARG A 468 -12.03 5.39 13.83
C ARG A 468 -13.50 5.73 14.00
N PHE A 469 -14.35 4.70 14.04
CA PHE A 469 -15.80 4.85 14.26
C PHE A 469 -16.13 5.08 15.74
N ASP A 470 -15.56 6.13 16.32
CA ASP A 470 -15.76 6.48 17.73
C ASP A 470 -16.74 7.66 17.93
N LYS A 471 -17.12 7.89 19.19
CA LYS A 471 -18.16 8.87 19.56
C LYS A 471 -17.84 10.33 19.19
N ALA A 472 -16.62 10.65 18.74
CA ALA A 472 -16.29 11.99 18.29
C ALA A 472 -16.97 12.36 16.98
N TRP A 473 -17.41 11.36 16.20
CA TRP A 473 -18.21 11.53 15.00
C TRP A 473 -19.71 11.63 15.34
N THR A 474 -20.11 12.79 15.84
CA THR A 474 -21.52 13.12 16.13
C THR A 474 -22.27 13.47 14.85
N ASP A 475 -23.61 13.47 14.90
CA ASP A 475 -24.45 13.93 13.78
C ASP A 475 -24.03 15.32 13.26
N GLU A 476 -23.72 16.26 14.21
CA GLU A 476 -23.23 17.60 13.88
C GLU A 476 -21.87 17.56 13.17
N ALA A 477 -20.93 16.75 13.67
CA ALA A 477 -19.59 16.63 13.05
C ALA A 477 -19.68 16.04 11.64
N CYS A 478 -20.50 15.00 11.44
CA CYS A 478 -20.73 14.40 10.13
C CYS A 478 -21.38 15.39 9.17
N ALA A 479 -22.44 16.07 9.57
CA ALA A 479 -23.13 17.07 8.75
C ALA A 479 -22.17 18.21 8.36
N PHE A 480 -21.45 18.78 9.34
CA PHE A 480 -20.48 19.85 9.11
C PHE A 480 -19.43 19.50 8.08
N THR A 481 -18.88 18.29 8.15
CA THR A 481 -17.79 17.84 7.27
C THR A 481 -18.30 17.41 5.90
N ALA A 482 -19.47 16.76 5.82
CA ALA A 482 -20.11 16.38 4.55
C ALA A 482 -20.44 17.59 3.68
N GLU A 483 -21.07 18.62 4.25
CA GLU A 483 -21.36 19.88 3.56
C GLU A 483 -20.11 20.58 3.01
N ARG A 484 -18.93 20.20 3.52
CA ARG A 484 -17.64 20.84 3.22
C ARG A 484 -16.65 19.91 2.54
N GLY A 485 -17.14 18.83 1.91
CA GLY A 485 -16.38 18.03 0.96
C GLY A 485 -15.94 16.64 1.43
N LEU A 486 -16.26 16.21 2.67
CA LEU A 486 -16.06 14.81 3.07
C LEU A 486 -17.13 13.93 2.42
N VAL A 487 -16.70 13.02 1.53
CA VAL A 487 -17.62 12.17 0.75
C VAL A 487 -17.62 10.72 1.18
N ALA A 488 -16.53 10.27 1.80
CA ALA A 488 -16.40 8.88 2.23
C ALA A 488 -15.43 8.73 3.39
N VAL A 489 -15.61 7.66 4.13
CA VAL A 489 -14.69 7.22 5.18
C VAL A 489 -14.43 5.72 5.08
N SER A 490 -13.21 5.30 5.41
CA SER A 490 -12.91 3.90 5.68
C SER A 490 -12.47 3.71 7.12
N GLY A 491 -12.76 2.55 7.71
CA GLY A 491 -12.38 2.32 9.09
C GLY A 491 -12.51 0.89 9.55
N GLY A 492 -11.73 0.55 10.58
CA GLY A 492 -11.75 -0.80 11.14
C GLY A 492 -12.91 -1.01 12.11
N ILE A 493 -13.79 -1.96 11.81
CA ILE A 493 -14.70 -2.59 12.77
C ILE A 493 -13.98 -3.76 13.44
N GLU A 494 -13.15 -4.47 12.67
CA GLU A 494 -12.35 -5.63 13.00
C GLU A 494 -13.22 -6.86 13.30
N ILE A 495 -13.67 -7.05 14.54
CA ILE A 495 -14.55 -8.16 14.94
C ILE A 495 -15.89 -7.58 15.38
N ALA A 496 -16.90 -7.68 14.53
CA ALA A 496 -18.20 -7.02 14.68
C ALA A 496 -19.08 -7.71 15.74
N THR A 497 -18.55 -7.93 16.94
CA THR A 497 -19.28 -8.44 18.12
C THR A 497 -18.85 -7.68 19.38
N ARG A 498 -19.71 -7.69 20.42
CA ARG A 498 -19.39 -7.04 21.72
C ARG A 498 -18.08 -7.57 22.31
N LYS A 499 -17.92 -8.90 22.32
CA LYS A 499 -16.71 -9.59 22.79
C LYS A 499 -15.51 -9.26 21.90
N GLY A 500 -15.71 -9.27 20.59
CA GLY A 500 -14.66 -9.00 19.61
C GLY A 500 -14.03 -7.61 19.77
N LEU A 501 -14.84 -6.57 19.90
CA LEU A 501 -14.35 -5.19 20.10
C LEU A 501 -13.54 -5.03 21.41
N GLN A 502 -13.90 -5.79 22.45
CA GLN A 502 -13.12 -5.81 23.71
C GLN A 502 -11.78 -6.51 23.54
N ILE A 503 -11.77 -7.68 22.87
CA ILE A 503 -10.53 -8.47 22.66
C ILE A 503 -9.48 -7.66 21.85
N VAL A 504 -9.93 -6.90 20.84
CA VAL A 504 -9.05 -6.08 20.02
C VAL A 504 -8.75 -4.68 20.59
N ASP A 505 -9.27 -4.35 21.78
CA ASP A 505 -9.13 -3.03 22.46
C ASP A 505 -9.48 -1.84 21.54
N LYS A 506 -10.65 -1.93 20.91
CA LYS A 506 -11.09 -0.90 19.95
C LYS A 506 -11.56 0.39 20.64
N GLY A 507 -11.94 0.32 21.94
CA GLY A 507 -12.28 1.48 22.78
C GLY A 507 -13.66 2.08 22.54
N PHE A 508 -14.54 1.40 21.77
CA PHE A 508 -15.94 1.76 21.61
C PHE A 508 -16.82 0.51 21.66
N SER A 509 -18.10 0.67 21.95
CA SER A 509 -19.08 -0.42 21.99
C SER A 509 -19.72 -0.66 20.62
N MET A 510 -20.39 -1.83 20.44
CA MET A 510 -21.19 -2.07 19.23
C MET A 510 -22.30 -1.04 19.03
N VAL A 511 -22.91 -0.56 20.12
CA VAL A 511 -23.95 0.48 20.07
C VAL A 511 -23.38 1.83 19.63
N ASP A 512 -22.18 2.21 20.15
CA ASP A 512 -21.49 3.42 19.73
C ASP A 512 -21.08 3.34 18.24
N LEU A 513 -20.58 2.17 17.80
CA LEU A 513 -20.28 1.91 16.41
C LEU A 513 -21.49 2.15 15.50
N VAL A 514 -22.62 1.48 15.79
CA VAL A 514 -23.83 1.59 14.97
C VAL A 514 -24.34 3.04 14.91
N ARG A 515 -24.32 3.77 16.04
CA ARG A 515 -24.68 5.20 16.07
C ARG A 515 -23.77 6.04 15.19
N THR A 516 -22.46 5.80 15.26
CA THR A 516 -21.48 6.52 14.44
C THR A 516 -21.67 6.25 12.95
N LEU A 517 -21.88 4.99 12.56
CA LEU A 517 -22.20 4.64 11.17
C LEU A 517 -23.47 5.35 10.69
N ALA A 518 -24.53 5.34 11.51
CA ALA A 518 -25.77 6.04 11.21
C ALA A 518 -25.57 7.55 11.06
N SER A 519 -24.71 8.17 11.87
CA SER A 519 -24.39 9.60 11.76
C SER A 519 -23.74 9.94 10.41
N PHE A 520 -22.83 9.12 9.92
CA PHE A 520 -22.28 9.27 8.58
C PHE A 520 -23.34 9.07 7.49
N LYS A 521 -24.13 8.01 7.58
CA LYS A 521 -25.13 7.68 6.54
C LYS A 521 -26.25 8.71 6.42
N LYS A 522 -26.68 9.35 7.51
CA LYS A 522 -27.63 10.47 7.49
C LYS A 522 -27.17 11.62 6.59
N THR A 523 -25.88 11.77 6.37
CA THR A 523 -25.28 12.85 5.58
C THR A 523 -24.81 12.41 4.19
N GLY A 524 -25.07 11.16 3.80
CA GLY A 524 -24.70 10.61 2.50
C GLY A 524 -23.21 10.23 2.36
N ILE A 525 -22.44 10.24 3.45
CA ILE A 525 -21.04 9.81 3.44
C ILE A 525 -20.99 8.29 3.22
N LEU A 526 -20.18 7.86 2.24
CA LEU A 526 -19.93 6.45 1.96
C LEU A 526 -19.01 5.85 3.03
N ILE A 527 -19.23 4.57 3.36
CA ILE A 527 -18.49 3.87 4.42
C ILE A 527 -17.91 2.55 3.89
N HIS A 528 -16.59 2.40 4.03
CA HIS A 528 -15.91 1.12 3.89
C HIS A 528 -15.45 0.58 5.24
N ALA A 529 -15.71 -0.70 5.53
CA ALA A 529 -15.37 -1.34 6.78
C ALA A 529 -14.27 -2.40 6.61
N TYR A 530 -13.23 -2.36 7.46
CA TYR A 530 -12.27 -3.44 7.57
C TYR A 530 -12.69 -4.41 8.66
N LEU A 531 -12.65 -5.71 8.34
CA LEU A 531 -13.02 -6.81 9.22
C LEU A 531 -11.86 -7.79 9.36
N ILE A 532 -11.73 -8.41 10.54
CA ILE A 532 -10.68 -9.39 10.84
C ILE A 532 -11.31 -10.70 11.29
N TYR A 533 -10.78 -11.83 10.78
CA TYR A 533 -11.08 -13.17 11.27
C TYR A 533 -9.80 -13.93 11.60
N GLY A 534 -9.91 -14.98 12.41
CA GLY A 534 -8.76 -15.80 12.80
C GLY A 534 -7.89 -15.21 13.92
N PHE A 535 -8.46 -14.28 14.70
CA PHE A 535 -7.77 -13.68 15.84
C PHE A 535 -7.52 -14.74 16.93
N PRO A 536 -6.35 -14.73 17.61
CA PRO A 536 -6.07 -15.67 18.69
C PRO A 536 -7.17 -15.70 19.76
N GLY A 537 -7.71 -16.89 20.04
CA GLY A 537 -8.84 -17.07 20.95
C GLY A 537 -10.22 -16.78 20.36
N GLN A 538 -10.33 -16.40 19.09
CA GLN A 538 -11.61 -16.27 18.38
C GLN A 538 -12.14 -17.65 18.01
N ALA A 539 -13.35 -17.99 18.50
CA ALA A 539 -14.02 -19.22 18.11
C ALA A 539 -14.74 -19.08 16.76
N ASP A 540 -15.02 -20.20 16.10
CA ASP A 540 -15.81 -20.20 14.86
C ASP A 540 -17.17 -19.49 15.03
N GLN A 541 -17.80 -19.60 16.20
CA GLN A 541 -19.05 -18.90 16.49
C GLN A 541 -18.86 -17.38 16.50
N ASP A 542 -17.74 -16.87 17.02
CA ASP A 542 -17.43 -15.44 17.01
C ASP A 542 -17.23 -14.93 15.58
N ILE A 543 -16.65 -15.76 14.67
CA ILE A 543 -16.50 -15.43 13.24
C ILE A 543 -17.87 -15.39 12.56
N ALA A 544 -18.70 -16.43 12.78
CA ALA A 544 -20.04 -16.49 12.20
C ALA A 544 -20.93 -15.30 12.66
N ASP A 545 -20.87 -14.95 13.95
CA ASP A 545 -21.62 -13.84 14.51
C ASP A 545 -21.13 -12.48 13.99
N SER A 546 -19.81 -12.32 13.80
CA SER A 546 -19.23 -11.12 13.20
C SER A 546 -19.63 -10.97 11.73
N ALA A 547 -19.67 -12.05 10.97
CA ALA A 547 -20.10 -12.05 9.59
C ALA A 547 -21.59 -11.70 9.44
N GLU A 548 -22.44 -12.24 10.30
CA GLU A 548 -23.87 -11.88 10.30
C GLU A 548 -24.10 -10.41 10.67
N MET A 549 -23.36 -9.89 11.65
CA MET A 549 -23.43 -8.46 11.97
C MET A 549 -23.00 -7.60 10.78
N ALA A 550 -21.94 -7.97 10.07
CA ALA A 550 -21.50 -7.27 8.85
C ALA A 550 -22.58 -7.31 7.76
N ARG A 551 -23.22 -8.48 7.54
CA ARG A 551 -24.35 -8.61 6.61
C ARG A 551 -25.50 -7.65 6.96
N VAL A 552 -25.89 -7.59 8.24
CA VAL A 552 -26.96 -6.71 8.70
C VAL A 552 -26.58 -5.24 8.54
N LEU A 553 -25.34 -4.84 8.82
CA LEU A 553 -24.87 -3.48 8.58
C LEU A 553 -24.97 -3.07 7.09
N LEU A 554 -24.65 -3.99 6.17
CA LEU A 554 -24.82 -3.80 4.72
C LEU A 554 -26.31 -3.74 4.35
N ALA A 555 -27.15 -4.66 4.84
CA ALA A 555 -28.57 -4.72 4.56
C ALA A 555 -29.32 -3.45 5.00
N GLU A 556 -28.94 -2.88 6.14
CA GLU A 556 -29.51 -1.63 6.67
C GLU A 556 -28.87 -0.36 6.06
N GLY A 557 -27.97 -0.53 5.07
CA GLY A 557 -27.27 0.57 4.43
C GLY A 557 -26.37 1.39 5.35
N LEU A 558 -25.92 0.82 6.47
CA LEU A 558 -25.01 1.46 7.42
C LEU A 558 -23.54 1.35 7.00
N VAL A 559 -23.23 0.43 6.10
CA VAL A 559 -21.93 0.22 5.47
C VAL A 559 -22.17 0.01 3.97
N ASP A 560 -21.36 0.62 3.12
CA ASP A 560 -21.49 0.49 1.66
C ASP A 560 -20.65 -0.65 1.10
N SER A 561 -19.48 -0.91 1.70
CA SER A 561 -18.61 -2.03 1.35
C SER A 561 -17.78 -2.47 2.55
N ALA A 562 -17.29 -3.69 2.54
CA ALA A 562 -16.38 -4.18 3.55
C ALA A 562 -15.36 -5.17 2.95
N PHE A 563 -14.31 -5.43 3.71
CA PHE A 563 -13.28 -6.39 3.33
C PHE A 563 -12.84 -7.22 4.54
N TRP A 564 -12.63 -8.53 4.33
CA TRP A 564 -12.13 -9.44 5.34
C TRP A 564 -10.62 -9.59 5.24
N HIS A 565 -9.93 -9.38 6.36
CA HIS A 565 -8.53 -9.73 6.52
C HIS A 565 -8.38 -10.92 7.45
N LYS A 566 -7.58 -11.92 7.04
CA LYS A 566 -7.11 -12.90 8.00
C LYS A 566 -6.14 -12.22 8.96
N PHE A 567 -6.29 -12.48 10.26
CA PHE A 567 -5.37 -11.93 11.26
C PHE A 567 -3.94 -12.41 11.01
N VAL A 568 -3.00 -11.49 11.05
CA VAL A 568 -1.56 -11.74 11.03
C VAL A 568 -0.97 -11.26 12.35
N LEU A 569 -0.24 -12.14 13.03
CA LEU A 569 0.48 -11.74 14.24
C LEU A 569 1.76 -11.03 13.84
N THR A 570 1.87 -9.76 14.20
CA THR A 570 3.10 -8.99 13.94
C THR A 570 3.94 -8.88 15.21
N ARG A 571 5.26 -8.91 15.04
CA ARG A 571 6.23 -8.78 16.14
C ARG A 571 6.12 -7.46 16.91
N HIS A 572 5.71 -6.40 16.22
CA HIS A 572 5.58 -5.06 16.79
C HIS A 572 4.21 -4.77 17.40
N SER A 573 3.28 -5.76 17.38
CA SER A 573 1.94 -5.59 17.91
C SER A 573 1.93 -5.51 19.44
N ALA A 574 0.92 -4.82 19.97
CA ALA A 574 0.68 -4.77 21.40
C ALA A 574 0.43 -6.19 21.99
N MET A 575 -0.20 -7.07 21.22
CA MET A 575 -0.45 -8.46 21.62
C MET A 575 0.84 -9.25 21.78
N TYR A 576 1.77 -9.14 20.82
CA TYR A 576 3.05 -9.82 20.91
C TYR A 576 3.88 -9.32 22.09
N THR A 577 3.93 -7.99 22.30
CA THR A 577 4.58 -7.39 23.46
C THR A 577 3.97 -7.86 24.80
N ALA A 578 2.65 -8.02 24.86
CA ALA A 578 1.97 -8.56 26.04
C ALA A 578 2.35 -10.04 26.29
N TRP A 579 2.51 -10.84 25.22
CA TRP A 579 3.00 -12.22 25.33
C TRP A 579 4.45 -12.26 25.86
N GLU A 580 5.36 -11.46 25.33
CA GLU A 580 6.76 -11.39 25.82
C GLU A 580 6.84 -11.08 27.32
N ARG A 581 5.87 -10.31 27.83
CA ARG A 581 5.76 -9.96 29.26
C ARG A 581 5.01 -11.03 30.09
N GLY A 582 4.64 -12.16 29.50
CA GLY A 582 3.91 -13.24 30.17
C GLY A 582 2.43 -12.92 30.46
N GLN A 583 1.88 -11.86 29.87
CA GLN A 583 0.49 -11.42 30.10
C GLN A 583 -0.51 -12.13 29.17
N ARG A 584 -0.03 -12.82 28.13
CA ARG A 584 -0.82 -13.61 27.18
C ARG A 584 -0.22 -14.99 26.95
N PRO A 585 -0.22 -15.86 27.98
CA PRO A 585 0.41 -17.19 27.87
C PRO A 585 -0.30 -18.11 26.87
N GLU A 586 -1.56 -17.82 26.53
CA GLU A 586 -2.35 -18.55 25.52
C GLU A 586 -1.89 -18.27 24.08
N LEU A 587 -1.19 -17.18 23.83
CA LEU A 587 -0.56 -16.91 22.56
C LEU A 587 0.74 -17.72 22.46
N GLU A 588 0.81 -18.61 21.49
CA GLU A 588 1.98 -19.44 21.24
C GLU A 588 2.59 -19.08 19.87
N PRO A 589 3.38 -17.97 19.76
CA PRO A 589 4.06 -17.62 18.54
C PRO A 589 5.08 -18.67 18.14
N ILE A 590 5.20 -18.93 16.85
CA ILE A 590 6.20 -19.84 16.29
C ILE A 590 7.40 -19.00 15.86
N PRO A 591 8.61 -19.24 16.39
CA PRO A 591 9.80 -18.48 16.02
C PRO A 591 10.03 -18.54 14.51
N PRO A 592 10.36 -17.42 13.85
CA PRO A 592 10.68 -17.41 12.44
C PRO A 592 11.98 -18.18 12.19
N VAL A 593 12.05 -18.88 11.07
CA VAL A 593 13.27 -19.59 10.62
C VAL A 593 14.26 -18.62 9.94
N SER A 594 13.90 -17.35 9.84
CA SER A 594 14.56 -16.34 9.01
C SER A 594 15.35 -15.31 9.82
N ASN A 595 16.42 -14.78 9.20
CA ASN A 595 17.18 -13.60 9.66
C ASN A 595 16.96 -12.39 8.75
N PHE A 596 16.00 -12.44 7.83
CA PHE A 596 15.79 -11.39 6.84
C PHE A 596 14.50 -10.59 7.15
N ALA A 597 13.33 -11.08 6.74
CA ALA A 597 12.06 -10.44 7.03
C ALA A 597 11.39 -11.20 8.20
N VAL A 598 11.17 -10.52 9.32
CA VAL A 598 10.79 -11.21 10.58
C VAL A 598 9.63 -10.53 11.33
N ASN A 599 8.87 -9.68 10.65
CA ASN A 599 7.73 -9.02 11.30
C ASN A 599 6.54 -9.95 11.48
N ASP A 600 6.14 -10.62 10.40
CA ASP A 600 4.98 -11.51 10.40
C ASP A 600 5.34 -12.85 11.06
N LEU A 601 4.57 -13.23 12.05
CA LEU A 601 4.79 -14.45 12.83
C LEU A 601 3.62 -15.41 12.69
N SER A 602 3.93 -16.68 12.47
CA SER A 602 2.94 -17.74 12.66
C SER A 602 2.68 -17.99 14.15
N PHE A 603 1.53 -18.53 14.48
CA PHE A 603 1.18 -18.94 15.84
C PHE A 603 0.37 -20.24 15.83
N LYS A 604 0.37 -20.93 16.98
CA LYS A 604 -0.35 -22.19 17.10
C LYS A 604 -1.85 -21.99 16.94
N GLY A 605 -2.46 -22.78 16.07
CA GLY A 605 -3.90 -22.70 15.76
C GLY A 605 -4.27 -21.74 14.63
N GLU A 606 -3.36 -20.96 14.11
CA GLU A 606 -3.58 -19.99 13.01
C GLU A 606 -4.35 -20.58 11.82
N ARG A 607 -3.94 -21.78 11.37
CA ARG A 607 -4.54 -22.46 10.20
C ARG A 607 -5.97 -22.95 10.43
N GLN A 608 -6.47 -22.95 11.65
CA GLN A 608 -7.85 -23.39 11.94
C GLN A 608 -8.88 -22.45 11.30
N SER A 609 -8.53 -21.19 11.13
CA SER A 609 -9.37 -20.17 10.51
C SER A 609 -9.36 -20.18 8.97
N ASP A 610 -8.43 -20.90 8.31
CA ASP A 610 -8.30 -20.91 6.83
C ASP A 610 -9.58 -21.36 6.13
N ARG A 611 -10.36 -22.23 6.76
CA ARG A 611 -11.66 -22.70 6.27
C ARG A 611 -12.72 -21.60 6.13
N TRP A 612 -12.50 -20.44 6.75
CA TRP A 612 -13.40 -19.29 6.67
C TRP A 612 -13.11 -18.35 5.50
N SER A 613 -11.89 -18.37 4.91
CA SER A 613 -11.49 -17.44 3.87
C SER A 613 -12.49 -17.41 2.72
N LEU A 614 -12.61 -18.50 1.98
CA LEU A 614 -13.49 -18.58 0.82
C LEU A 614 -14.98 -18.32 1.13
N PRO A 615 -15.57 -18.88 2.22
CA PRO A 615 -16.93 -18.53 2.61
C PRO A 615 -17.16 -17.05 2.90
N LEU A 616 -16.22 -16.39 3.60
CA LEU A 616 -16.34 -14.97 3.93
C LEU A 616 -16.16 -14.08 2.69
N ASP A 617 -15.21 -14.40 1.81
CA ASP A 617 -14.98 -13.67 0.57
C ASP A 617 -16.19 -13.77 -0.36
N ASN A 618 -16.72 -14.98 -0.57
CA ASN A 618 -17.91 -15.20 -1.41
C ASN A 618 -19.15 -14.50 -0.82
N ALA A 619 -19.33 -14.55 0.51
CA ALA A 619 -20.45 -13.87 1.16
C ALA A 619 -20.34 -12.35 1.01
N MET A 620 -19.15 -11.79 1.19
CA MET A 620 -18.93 -10.36 1.08
C MET A 620 -19.17 -9.85 -0.34
N SER A 621 -18.68 -10.58 -1.36
CA SER A 621 -18.93 -10.22 -2.76
C SER A 621 -20.43 -10.24 -3.08
N ALA A 622 -21.15 -11.29 -2.69
CA ALA A 622 -22.59 -11.36 -2.89
C ALA A 622 -23.34 -10.21 -2.18
N TRP A 623 -22.96 -9.86 -0.96
CA TRP A 623 -23.64 -8.82 -0.18
C TRP A 623 -23.30 -7.39 -0.63
N ALA A 624 -22.02 -7.11 -0.87
CA ALA A 624 -21.54 -5.76 -1.13
C ALA A 624 -21.50 -5.41 -2.63
N ASP A 625 -21.19 -6.36 -3.52
CA ASP A 625 -21.07 -6.12 -4.94
C ASP A 625 -22.36 -6.48 -5.70
N ASP A 626 -22.98 -7.62 -5.36
CA ASP A 626 -24.20 -8.10 -6.04
C ASP A 626 -25.49 -7.64 -5.36
N GLY A 627 -25.41 -7.04 -4.16
CA GLY A 627 -26.57 -6.53 -3.40
C GLY A 627 -27.46 -7.62 -2.78
N GLU A 628 -27.00 -8.90 -2.74
CA GLU A 628 -27.75 -10.05 -2.21
C GLU A 628 -27.74 -10.09 -0.65
N THR A 629 -28.00 -8.97 0.02
CA THR A 629 -27.91 -8.87 1.50
C THR A 629 -28.96 -9.68 2.25
N ASP A 630 -30.02 -10.15 1.60
CA ASP A 630 -31.02 -11.07 2.14
C ASP A 630 -30.50 -12.53 2.17
N ARG A 631 -29.46 -12.85 1.43
CA ARG A 631 -28.85 -14.17 1.35
C ARG A 631 -28.06 -14.47 2.64
N PRO A 632 -28.47 -15.47 3.43
CA PRO A 632 -27.84 -15.70 4.75
C PRO A 632 -26.44 -16.29 4.63
N LEU A 633 -25.56 -15.99 5.60
CA LEU A 633 -24.21 -16.56 5.69
C LEU A 633 -24.20 -18.09 5.52
N SER A 634 -25.22 -18.78 6.05
CA SER A 634 -25.32 -20.24 5.96
C SER A 634 -25.35 -20.80 4.53
N SER A 635 -25.70 -20.00 3.52
CA SER A 635 -25.70 -20.43 2.12
C SER A 635 -24.30 -20.50 1.50
N PHE A 636 -23.32 -19.86 2.13
CA PHE A 636 -21.90 -19.86 1.70
C PHE A 636 -21.04 -20.84 2.50
N LEU A 637 -21.60 -21.34 3.65
CA LEU A 637 -20.85 -22.24 4.52
C LEU A 637 -20.83 -23.65 3.98
N ALA A 638 -19.64 -24.26 3.98
CA ALA A 638 -19.44 -25.67 3.67
C ALA A 638 -19.08 -26.46 4.95
N GLY A 639 -19.57 -27.69 5.06
CA GLY A 639 -19.19 -28.58 6.14
C GLY A 639 -19.83 -28.25 7.50
N LYS A 640 -19.00 -28.24 8.58
CA LYS A 640 -19.46 -28.13 9.97
C LYS A 640 -19.29 -26.73 10.58
N LEU A 641 -19.21 -25.68 9.76
CA LEU A 641 -19.12 -24.32 10.29
C LEU A 641 -20.43 -23.92 10.98
N PRO A 642 -20.37 -23.20 12.13
CA PRO A 642 -21.57 -22.86 12.89
C PRO A 642 -22.40 -21.79 12.16
N LYS A 643 -23.72 -21.85 12.39
CA LYS A 643 -24.63 -20.77 11.99
C LYS A 643 -24.52 -19.61 12.99
N PRO A 644 -24.76 -18.37 12.54
CA PRO A 644 -24.81 -17.21 13.44
C PRO A 644 -25.86 -17.36 14.55
N ARG A 645 -25.55 -16.77 15.72
CA ARG A 645 -26.43 -16.70 16.89
C ARG A 645 -26.67 -15.28 17.39
N ILE A 646 -25.93 -14.31 16.84
CA ILE A 646 -26.05 -12.90 17.24
C ILE A 646 -27.45 -12.38 16.90
N ASP A 647 -28.07 -11.63 17.83
CA ASP A 647 -29.25 -10.80 17.54
C ASP A 647 -28.79 -9.39 17.12
N ALA A 648 -28.37 -9.28 15.84
CA ALA A 648 -27.88 -8.03 15.28
C ALA A 648 -28.96 -6.93 15.30
N LEU A 649 -30.23 -7.26 15.06
CA LEU A 649 -31.33 -6.31 15.09
C LEU A 649 -31.57 -5.74 16.50
N SER A 650 -31.32 -6.52 17.56
CA SER A 650 -31.36 -6.00 18.93
C SER A 650 -30.30 -4.92 19.16
N ILE A 651 -29.11 -5.09 18.60
CA ILE A 651 -28.04 -4.08 18.69
C ILE A 651 -28.43 -2.79 17.96
N LEU A 652 -29.07 -2.89 16.80
CA LEU A 652 -29.59 -1.74 16.07
C LEU A 652 -30.67 -0.99 16.88
N ARG A 653 -31.63 -1.73 17.47
CA ARG A 653 -32.66 -1.13 18.35
C ARG A 653 -32.04 -0.43 19.57
N GLU A 654 -31.05 -1.02 20.23
CA GLU A 654 -30.32 -0.37 21.33
C GLU A 654 -29.60 0.92 20.88
N ALA A 655 -29.16 0.97 19.62
CA ALA A 655 -28.58 2.18 19.04
C ALA A 655 -29.64 3.25 18.66
N GLY A 656 -30.92 2.91 18.71
CA GLY A 656 -32.02 3.80 18.33
C GLY A 656 -32.39 3.71 16.85
N LEU A 657 -32.04 2.62 16.19
CA LEU A 657 -32.37 2.32 14.79
C LEU A 657 -33.34 1.12 14.79
N GLY A 658 -34.59 1.32 14.40
CA GLY A 658 -35.57 0.24 14.38
C GLY A 658 -37.01 0.74 14.40
#